data_f73d829cb9f8b6096d83588b44bf2c3c
#
_entry.id   f73d829cb9f8b6096d83588b44bf2c3c
#
_cell.length_a   1.000
_cell.length_b   1.000
_cell.length_c   1.000
_cell.angle_alpha   90.00
_cell.angle_beta   90.00
_cell.angle_gamma   90.00
#
_symmetry.space_group_name_H-M   'P 1'
#
loop_
_entity.id
_entity.type
_entity.pdbx_description
1 polymer ?
#
loop_
_entity_poly.entity_id
_entity_poly.type
_entity_poly.pdbx_seq_one_letter_code
_entity_poly.pdbx_strand_id
1 'polypeptide(L)'
;FPVVEPFGSYLEKKFDNPNIAKKYVFKELYDSTLTVARQLAEKNKFRLQGEYRASSANEIRLGSMNVPRGSVRVTAGGRTLTENSDYSVDYTMGVVTILNQSIIDAGTPISVNLESNTSYNMQRKTMLGLNFTYDFSPDFQFGGTVMYLKEKPLTTKVAMGDEPISNTLWGLNASWKRESQWLTNMVDKLPFVEATAPSNINLGLEFAQLLPGHGGGLQDNSSYIDDFESAQSGIDLHQPLYWQLSSTPSKATGPGISKGNELFPESGLSDSIAYGKNRALLAWYHIDGLFTRRNSSLTPTHIKNDLDQLSNHYVREVYESELYPKKELNNMEASTMSILNVAYYPQERGPYNLDRDLDENGNLLEPEKRWGGMMRKIETTDFEKANIEYVEFWLLDPFIYADGDEPGADNTRRKNARSTTEGGYLYLNLGDVSEDILKDGRKFFENGLPIDGDESKVDYTNWGRVPKDRSLVYAFDNTAGARKKQDVGLNGLSVEDERAYPTYVEYLEEIRPKLNASVFEKFYESPAGDKYHYFRGSDYDAEEKSILERYKYINNTEGNSAANEDSPEGYPTAAKTSPDIEDINQDNTLSETEKYFQYRIHLTPSELKVGTNNITDKRVTKVKLRNGQTEEVTWYQFKVPVRSGTPVGSIRDFKSIRFMRMFLTGFSKPVILRFATLELVRGDWRTYTDPLYNLQNPAPTVTGTLDVSTVNIEENGDKTPINYVMPPGISRVIDPGQPQLRQQNEQAMSLKVENLAPGDARAVYKNSTMDMRQYRRLKMFTHAGALTGDV
;
A
#
# COMPACT_ATOMS: atom_id res chain seq x y z
N PHE A 1 -12.91 32.16 13.47
CA PHE A 1 -12.99 31.20 12.48
C PHE A 1 -14.40 31.08 11.91
N PRO A 2 -14.54 31.12 10.66
CA PRO A 2 -13.56 31.54 9.71
C PRO A 2 -13.28 33.03 9.90
N VAL A 3 -12.11 33.35 9.59
CA VAL A 3 -11.67 34.65 9.65
C VAL A 3 -11.87 35.35 8.38
N VAL A 4 -12.31 36.49 8.50
CA VAL A 4 -12.40 37.29 7.33
C VAL A 4 -11.46 38.44 7.50
N GLU A 5 -11.28 39.32 7.58
CA GLU A 5 -10.36 40.42 7.48
C GLU A 5 -9.83 40.97 8.81
N PRO A 6 -8.63 41.26 8.77
CA PRO A 6 -7.47 40.56 8.36
C PRO A 6 -7.18 39.48 9.38
N PHE A 7 -7.32 38.25 8.94
CA PHE A 7 -6.80 37.05 9.59
C PHE A 7 -7.01 36.94 11.11
N GLY A 8 -8.24 36.97 11.59
CA GLY A 8 -8.56 36.68 12.98
C GLY A 8 -8.86 37.89 13.87
N SER A 9 -8.31 38.99 13.60
CA SER A 9 -8.55 40.20 14.41
C SER A 9 -10.01 40.68 14.40
N TYR A 10 -10.72 40.39 13.33
CA TYR A 10 -12.12 40.69 13.21
C TYR A 10 -13.02 39.91 14.14
N LEU A 11 -12.75 38.60 14.28
CA LEU A 11 -13.52 37.75 15.20
C LEU A 11 -13.30 38.13 16.66
N GLU A 12 -12.09 38.50 17.04
CA GLU A 12 -11.81 38.98 18.40
C GLU A 12 -12.63 40.21 18.77
N LYS A 13 -12.82 41.11 17.83
CA LYS A 13 -13.63 42.30 18.02
C LYS A 13 -15.13 42.05 18.16
N LYS A 14 -15.58 40.83 17.83
CA LYS A 14 -16.97 40.39 18.01
C LYS A 14 -17.29 39.91 19.41
N PHE A 15 -16.28 39.74 20.25
CA PHE A 15 -16.45 39.34 21.64
C PHE A 15 -16.32 40.53 22.55
N ASP A 16 -17.32 40.77 23.40
CA ASP A 16 -17.30 41.85 24.41
C ASP A 16 -16.27 41.60 25.51
N ASN A 17 -15.89 40.35 25.71
CA ASN A 17 -14.92 39.93 26.72
C ASN A 17 -13.64 39.34 26.08
N PRO A 18 -12.46 39.99 26.27
CA PRO A 18 -11.19 39.53 25.71
C PRO A 18 -10.76 38.10 26.14
N ASN A 19 -11.16 37.66 27.34
CA ASN A 19 -10.83 36.33 27.84
C ASN A 19 -11.67 35.25 27.14
N ILE A 20 -12.90 35.59 26.76
CA ILE A 20 -13.72 34.69 25.92
C ILE A 20 -13.15 34.65 24.51
N ALA A 21 -12.73 35.78 23.95
CA ALA A 21 -12.09 35.82 22.64
C ALA A 21 -10.87 34.93 22.59
N LYS A 22 -9.95 35.00 23.56
CA LYS A 22 -8.77 34.13 23.66
C LYS A 22 -9.10 32.64 23.70
N LYS A 23 -10.24 32.28 24.28
CA LYS A 23 -10.65 30.88 24.41
C LYS A 23 -11.21 30.28 23.12
N TYR A 24 -11.90 31.09 22.30
CA TYR A 24 -12.64 30.64 21.14
C TYR A 24 -12.04 31.05 19.79
N VAL A 25 -11.19 32.07 19.76
CA VAL A 25 -10.51 32.51 18.54
C VAL A 25 -9.20 31.73 18.40
N PHE A 26 -9.04 31.07 17.27
CA PHE A 26 -7.88 30.25 16.95
C PHE A 26 -6.97 30.98 15.96
N LYS A 27 -6.17 31.92 16.45
CA LYS A 27 -5.27 32.72 15.62
C LYS A 27 -4.19 31.88 14.96
N GLU A 28 -3.74 30.86 15.65
CA GLU A 28 -2.66 29.98 15.21
C GLU A 28 -2.97 29.26 13.89
N LEU A 29 -4.22 29.23 13.45
CA LEU A 29 -4.56 28.77 12.10
C LEU A 29 -4.05 29.72 10.99
N TYR A 30 -3.72 30.96 11.34
CA TYR A 30 -3.32 31.99 10.39
C TYR A 30 -1.91 32.54 10.64
N ASP A 31 -1.48 32.50 11.91
CA ASP A 31 -0.21 33.07 12.35
C ASP A 31 0.89 32.00 12.51
N SER A 32 0.52 30.73 12.33
CA SER A 32 1.42 29.60 12.58
C SER A 32 1.35 28.56 11.47
N THR A 33 2.30 27.64 11.46
CA THR A 33 2.25 26.50 10.54
C THR A 33 1.13 25.53 10.93
N LEU A 34 0.65 24.75 9.97
CA LEU A 34 -0.36 23.72 10.18
C LEU A 34 0.01 22.75 11.31
N THR A 35 1.27 22.41 11.41
CA THR A 35 1.81 21.51 12.44
C THR A 35 1.66 22.11 13.83
N VAL A 36 2.06 23.37 14.02
CA VAL A 36 1.92 24.07 15.29
C VAL A 36 0.45 24.24 15.69
N ALA A 37 -0.41 24.60 14.74
CA ALA A 37 -1.84 24.73 14.99
C ALA A 37 -2.49 23.39 15.42
N ARG A 38 -2.06 22.27 14.86
CA ARG A 38 -2.53 20.92 15.24
C ARG A 38 -2.06 20.48 16.62
N GLN A 39 -0.91 20.93 17.07
CA GLN A 39 -0.33 20.56 18.38
C GLN A 39 -1.02 21.25 19.56
N LEU A 40 -1.78 22.33 19.32
CA LEU A 40 -2.50 23.05 20.35
C LEU A 40 -3.80 22.34 20.72
N ALA A 41 -3.69 21.25 21.51
CA ALA A 41 -4.82 20.41 21.91
C ALA A 41 -5.94 21.19 22.61
N GLU A 42 -5.61 22.26 23.32
CA GLU A 42 -6.61 23.10 24.00
C GLU A 42 -7.51 23.86 23.03
N LYS A 43 -7.01 24.22 21.85
CA LYS A 43 -7.73 24.96 20.82
C LYS A 43 -8.26 24.07 19.70
N ASN A 44 -7.66 22.92 19.47
CA ASN A 44 -8.08 21.95 18.44
C ASN A 44 -9.25 21.07 18.93
N LYS A 45 -10.29 21.70 19.44
CA LYS A 45 -11.49 21.03 20.00
C LYS A 45 -12.70 21.10 19.09
N PHE A 46 -12.69 22.00 18.13
CA PHE A 46 -13.87 22.30 17.32
C PHE A 46 -13.83 21.51 16.03
N ARG A 47 -14.95 20.92 15.67
CA ARG A 47 -15.15 20.27 14.40
C ARG A 47 -16.10 21.09 13.54
N LEU A 48 -15.75 21.31 12.30
CA LEU A 48 -16.70 21.69 11.26
C LEU A 48 -17.35 20.40 10.77
N GLN A 49 -18.65 20.32 10.95
CA GLN A 49 -19.45 19.23 10.41
C GLN A 49 -20.37 19.80 9.36
N GLY A 50 -20.31 19.25 8.18
CA GLY A 50 -21.13 19.65 7.04
C GLY A 50 -21.21 18.54 6.03
N GLU A 51 -22.25 18.55 5.23
CA GLU A 51 -22.34 17.67 4.07
C GLU A 51 -21.59 18.34 2.91
N TYR A 52 -20.64 17.59 2.38
CA TYR A 52 -19.76 18.04 1.33
C TYR A 52 -19.89 17.10 0.12
N ARG A 53 -20.21 17.65 -1.01
CA ARG A 53 -20.31 16.95 -2.28
C ARG A 53 -19.05 17.23 -3.09
N ALA A 54 -17.94 16.57 -2.73
CA ALA A 54 -16.79 16.47 -3.59
C ALA A 54 -16.19 15.07 -3.47
N SER A 55 -15.70 14.56 -4.58
CA SER A 55 -14.72 13.49 -4.59
C SER A 55 -13.51 13.90 -3.76
N SER A 56 -12.93 12.99 -3.01
CA SER A 56 -11.59 13.19 -2.43
C SER A 56 -10.69 13.73 -3.55
N ALA A 57 -10.02 14.85 -3.29
CA ALA A 57 -9.31 15.56 -4.35
C ALA A 57 -8.26 14.70 -5.08
N ASN A 58 -7.81 13.63 -4.42
CA ASN A 58 -6.80 12.70 -4.91
C ASN A 58 -7.34 11.33 -5.36
N GLU A 59 -8.60 10.97 -5.05
CA GLU A 59 -9.18 9.70 -5.45
C GLU A 59 -10.28 9.88 -6.49
N ILE A 60 -10.15 9.21 -7.61
CA ILE A 60 -11.12 9.20 -8.71
C ILE A 60 -11.65 7.78 -8.87
N ARG A 61 -12.93 7.61 -8.61
CA ARG A 61 -13.60 6.31 -8.82
C ARG A 61 -13.99 6.16 -10.29
N LEU A 62 -13.57 5.06 -10.88
CA LEU A 62 -13.75 4.79 -12.31
C LEU A 62 -15.16 4.29 -12.66
N GLY A 63 -16.00 3.97 -11.67
CA GLY A 63 -17.33 3.40 -11.90
C GLY A 63 -17.31 1.99 -12.48
N SER A 64 -16.16 1.36 -12.57
CA SER A 64 -15.95 -0.01 -13.05
C SER A 64 -15.02 -0.73 -12.09
N MET A 65 -15.37 -1.95 -11.72
CA MET A 65 -14.52 -2.85 -10.94
C MET A 65 -13.81 -3.83 -11.88
N ASN A 66 -12.70 -4.42 -11.44
CA ASN A 66 -11.89 -5.33 -12.25
C ASN A 66 -11.44 -4.72 -13.59
N VAL A 67 -10.94 -3.49 -13.53
CA VAL A 67 -10.43 -2.78 -14.68
C VAL A 67 -9.18 -3.51 -15.21
N PRO A 68 -9.03 -3.74 -16.52
CA PRO A 68 -7.84 -4.40 -17.05
C PRO A 68 -6.57 -3.62 -16.70
N ARG A 69 -5.55 -4.30 -16.20
CA ARG A 69 -4.27 -3.67 -15.86
C ARG A 69 -3.65 -3.02 -17.10
N GLY A 70 -3.15 -1.78 -16.93
CA GLY A 70 -2.55 -1.00 -18.01
C GLY A 70 -3.54 -0.34 -18.96
N SER A 71 -4.87 -0.49 -18.74
CA SER A 71 -5.90 0.16 -19.55
C SER A 71 -6.24 1.58 -19.11
N VAL A 72 -5.86 1.93 -17.87
CA VAL A 72 -6.16 3.25 -17.32
C VAL A 72 -5.13 4.26 -17.78
N ARG A 73 -5.60 5.30 -18.46
CA ARG A 73 -4.78 6.41 -18.88
C ARG A 73 -5.27 7.71 -18.26
N VAL A 74 -4.45 8.32 -17.44
CA VAL A 74 -4.77 9.57 -16.75
C VAL A 74 -4.07 10.73 -17.44
N THR A 75 -4.81 11.80 -17.68
CA THR A 75 -4.28 13.04 -18.24
C THR A 75 -4.65 14.23 -17.36
N ALA A 76 -3.73 15.15 -17.13
CA ALA A 76 -3.97 16.40 -16.44
C ALA A 76 -3.52 17.58 -17.29
N GLY A 77 -4.42 18.51 -17.56
CA GLY A 77 -4.13 19.69 -18.40
C GLY A 77 -3.62 19.34 -19.79
N GLY A 78 -4.02 18.19 -20.37
CA GLY A 78 -3.57 17.70 -21.67
C GLY A 78 -2.26 16.90 -21.65
N ARG A 79 -1.56 16.81 -20.51
CA ARG A 79 -0.37 15.99 -20.32
C ARG A 79 -0.78 14.60 -19.84
N THR A 80 -0.26 13.55 -20.45
CA THR A 80 -0.42 12.18 -19.96
C THR A 80 0.46 11.96 -18.73
N LEU A 81 -0.14 11.46 -17.66
CA LEU A 81 0.53 11.12 -16.42
C LEU A 81 1.10 9.70 -16.48
N THR A 82 2.11 9.45 -15.65
CA THR A 82 2.78 8.15 -15.56
C THR A 82 2.27 7.37 -14.36
N GLU A 83 1.80 6.14 -14.60
CA GLU A 83 1.37 5.24 -13.55
C GLU A 83 2.52 4.90 -12.60
N ASN A 84 2.20 4.77 -11.31
CA ASN A 84 3.14 4.56 -10.20
C ASN A 84 4.13 5.71 -9.91
N SER A 85 4.07 6.80 -10.68
CA SER A 85 4.82 8.04 -10.42
C SER A 85 3.88 9.19 -10.11
N ASP A 86 2.97 9.50 -11.04
CA ASP A 86 2.01 10.60 -10.90
C ASP A 86 0.67 10.14 -10.32
N TYR A 87 0.31 8.87 -10.54
CA TYR A 87 -0.92 8.26 -10.03
C TYR A 87 -0.75 6.77 -9.81
N SER A 88 -1.56 6.19 -8.94
CA SER A 88 -1.71 4.74 -8.77
C SER A 88 -3.13 4.29 -9.11
N VAL A 89 -3.27 3.04 -9.50
CA VAL A 89 -4.57 2.45 -9.86
C VAL A 89 -4.82 1.21 -9.02
N ASP A 90 -5.91 1.22 -8.27
CA ASP A 90 -6.51 -0.01 -7.77
C ASP A 90 -7.41 -0.58 -8.87
N TYR A 91 -6.86 -1.50 -9.64
CA TYR A 91 -7.57 -2.13 -10.75
C TYR A 91 -8.74 -3.01 -10.31
N THR A 92 -8.71 -3.51 -9.07
CA THR A 92 -9.76 -4.35 -8.51
C THR A 92 -10.96 -3.52 -8.11
N MET A 93 -10.71 -2.42 -7.40
CA MET A 93 -11.76 -1.52 -6.93
C MET A 93 -12.13 -0.44 -7.95
N GLY A 94 -11.36 -0.30 -9.02
CA GLY A 94 -11.56 0.74 -10.02
C GLY A 94 -11.36 2.14 -9.45
N VAL A 95 -10.29 2.35 -8.71
CA VAL A 95 -9.96 3.64 -8.10
C VAL A 95 -8.60 4.12 -8.60
N VAL A 96 -8.54 5.33 -9.06
CA VAL A 96 -7.29 6.04 -9.38
C VAL A 96 -6.98 7.01 -8.26
N THR A 97 -5.79 6.89 -7.69
CA THR A 97 -5.29 7.83 -6.68
C THR A 97 -4.18 8.67 -7.31
N ILE A 98 -4.36 9.98 -7.32
CA ILE A 98 -3.33 10.90 -7.79
C ILE A 98 -2.28 11.05 -6.68
N LEU A 99 -1.05 10.69 -7.00
CA LEU A 99 0.09 10.73 -6.08
C LEU A 99 0.79 12.10 -6.12
N ASN A 100 0.77 12.73 -7.29
CA ASN A 100 1.43 14.01 -7.49
C ASN A 100 0.57 15.17 -6.97
N GLN A 101 0.88 15.63 -5.76
CA GLN A 101 0.14 16.66 -5.05
C GLN A 101 0.11 17.99 -5.82
N SER A 102 1.14 18.30 -6.59
CA SER A 102 1.20 19.55 -7.36
C SER A 102 0.11 19.66 -8.42
N ILE A 103 -0.37 18.53 -8.95
CA ILE A 103 -1.46 18.47 -9.93
C ILE A 103 -2.80 18.80 -9.26
N ILE A 104 -2.96 18.34 -8.03
CA ILE A 104 -4.17 18.60 -7.23
C ILE A 104 -4.21 20.06 -6.79
N ASP A 105 -3.10 20.56 -6.26
CA ASP A 105 -2.98 21.93 -5.75
C ASP A 105 -3.13 22.98 -6.86
N ALA A 106 -2.69 22.64 -8.07
CA ALA A 106 -2.87 23.49 -9.24
C ALA A 106 -4.31 23.54 -9.77
N GLY A 107 -5.23 22.71 -9.22
CA GLY A 107 -6.60 22.60 -9.71
C GLY A 107 -6.71 22.17 -11.18
N THR A 108 -5.72 21.47 -11.70
CA THR A 108 -5.66 21.07 -13.10
C THR A 108 -6.76 20.06 -13.39
N PRO A 109 -7.59 20.24 -14.43
CA PRO A 109 -8.62 19.27 -14.76
C PRO A 109 -8.01 17.93 -15.14
N ILE A 110 -8.40 16.88 -14.41
CA ILE A 110 -7.93 15.52 -14.59
C ILE A 110 -8.98 14.76 -15.37
N SER A 111 -8.55 14.09 -16.45
CA SER A 111 -9.39 13.19 -17.24
C SER A 111 -8.81 11.78 -17.15
N VAL A 112 -9.68 10.81 -16.87
CA VAL A 112 -9.32 9.40 -16.80
C VAL A 112 -10.04 8.65 -17.90
N ASN A 113 -9.28 8.04 -18.79
CA ASN A 113 -9.77 7.12 -19.80
C ASN A 113 -9.43 5.69 -19.39
N LEU A 114 -10.38 4.82 -19.48
CA LEU A 114 -10.21 3.38 -19.20
C LEU A 114 -10.83 2.57 -20.33
N GLU A 115 -10.24 1.42 -20.58
CA GLU A 115 -10.87 0.39 -21.40
C GLU A 115 -11.63 -0.52 -20.46
N SER A 116 -12.93 -0.63 -20.65
CA SER A 116 -13.73 -1.61 -19.93
C SER A 116 -13.79 -2.90 -20.75
N ASN A 117 -13.61 -4.04 -20.11
CA ASN A 117 -13.84 -5.35 -20.70
C ASN A 117 -15.33 -5.62 -20.91
N THR A 118 -16.05 -4.67 -21.50
CA THR A 118 -17.49 -4.78 -21.74
C THR A 118 -17.85 -5.91 -22.69
N SER A 119 -16.90 -6.41 -23.48
CA SER A 119 -17.14 -7.51 -24.41
C SER A 119 -17.52 -8.83 -23.73
N TYR A 120 -17.11 -9.04 -22.47
CA TYR A 120 -17.40 -10.26 -21.71
C TYR A 120 -18.45 -10.04 -20.62
N ASN A 121 -18.78 -8.79 -20.28
CA ASN A 121 -19.77 -8.44 -19.25
C ASN A 121 -21.11 -7.97 -19.83
N MET A 122 -21.46 -8.33 -21.04
CA MET A 122 -22.75 -7.96 -21.61
C MET A 122 -23.88 -8.75 -20.97
N GLN A 123 -24.59 -8.12 -20.04
CA GLN A 123 -25.79 -8.66 -19.47
C GLN A 123 -26.87 -8.75 -20.58
N ARG A 124 -27.34 -9.95 -20.82
CA ARG A 124 -28.37 -10.17 -21.85
C ARG A 124 -29.72 -9.65 -21.38
N LYS A 125 -30.22 -8.62 -22.06
CA LYS A 125 -31.53 -8.05 -21.82
C LYS A 125 -32.44 -8.36 -23.03
N THR A 126 -33.64 -8.85 -22.76
CA THR A 126 -34.66 -9.09 -23.77
C THR A 126 -35.82 -8.15 -23.50
N MET A 127 -36.19 -7.35 -24.48
CA MET A 127 -37.33 -6.44 -24.41
C MET A 127 -38.31 -6.76 -25.54
N LEU A 128 -39.56 -6.94 -25.17
CA LEU A 128 -40.66 -7.12 -26.09
C LEU A 128 -41.69 -6.03 -25.82
N GLY A 129 -42.16 -5.37 -26.84
CA GLY A 129 -43.17 -4.32 -26.74
C GLY A 129 -44.22 -4.50 -27.79
N LEU A 130 -45.47 -4.36 -27.41
CA LEU A 130 -46.60 -4.30 -28.28
C LEU A 130 -47.43 -3.06 -27.95
N ASN A 131 -47.71 -2.28 -28.95
CA ASN A 131 -48.62 -1.14 -28.86
C ASN A 131 -49.72 -1.30 -29.92
N PHE A 132 -50.93 -1.03 -29.52
CA PHE A 132 -52.02 -0.96 -30.47
C PHE A 132 -52.84 0.32 -30.23
N THR A 133 -53.35 0.86 -31.31
CA THR A 133 -54.27 2.01 -31.30
C THR A 133 -55.43 1.70 -32.24
N TYR A 134 -56.61 1.95 -31.75
CA TYR A 134 -57.83 1.74 -32.50
C TYR A 134 -58.73 2.97 -32.53
N ASP A 135 -59.01 3.47 -33.69
CA ASP A 135 -59.88 4.63 -33.92
C ASP A 135 -61.33 4.16 -34.13
N PHE A 136 -62.13 4.26 -33.08
CA PHE A 136 -63.55 3.93 -33.14
C PHE A 136 -64.34 4.95 -33.96
N SER A 137 -63.92 6.20 -33.89
CA SER A 137 -64.49 7.30 -34.64
C SER A 137 -63.44 8.41 -34.76
N PRO A 138 -63.64 9.43 -35.60
CA PRO A 138 -62.79 10.61 -35.66
C PRO A 138 -62.61 11.31 -34.28
N ASP A 139 -63.61 11.07 -33.41
CA ASP A 139 -63.67 11.71 -32.08
C ASP A 139 -63.22 10.82 -30.95
N PHE A 140 -63.06 9.53 -31.13
CA PHE A 140 -62.75 8.56 -30.09
C PHE A 140 -61.64 7.56 -30.51
N GLN A 141 -60.57 7.60 -29.84
CA GLN A 141 -59.42 6.73 -30.00
C GLN A 141 -59.15 5.96 -28.71
N PHE A 142 -58.87 4.68 -28.85
CA PHE A 142 -58.49 3.82 -27.73
C PHE A 142 -57.17 3.08 -28.06
N GLY A 143 -56.26 3.02 -27.11
CA GLY A 143 -54.99 2.35 -27.30
C GLY A 143 -54.57 1.54 -26.07
N GLY A 144 -53.64 0.66 -26.30
CA GLY A 144 -53.01 -0.08 -25.20
C GLY A 144 -51.58 -0.47 -25.55
N THR A 145 -50.78 -0.54 -24.52
CA THR A 145 -49.38 -0.90 -24.62
C THR A 145 -49.05 -2.00 -23.64
N VAL A 146 -48.30 -3.02 -24.08
CA VAL A 146 -47.71 -4.03 -23.21
C VAL A 146 -46.21 -4.07 -23.50
N MET A 147 -45.39 -3.94 -22.45
CA MET A 147 -43.95 -4.04 -22.54
C MET A 147 -43.45 -5.09 -21.55
N TYR A 148 -42.56 -5.94 -21.98
CA TYR A 148 -41.94 -6.97 -21.18
C TYR A 148 -40.41 -6.82 -21.26
N LEU A 149 -39.75 -6.66 -20.11
CA LEU A 149 -38.29 -6.60 -19.98
C LEU A 149 -37.83 -7.78 -19.14
N LYS A 150 -36.90 -8.57 -19.67
CA LYS A 150 -36.25 -9.66 -18.94
C LYS A 150 -34.74 -9.55 -19.03
N GLU A 151 -34.09 -9.57 -17.89
CA GLU A 151 -32.62 -9.65 -17.74
C GLU A 151 -32.21 -11.07 -17.39
N LYS A 152 -31.06 -11.48 -17.90
CA LYS A 152 -30.41 -12.72 -17.52
C LYS A 152 -29.11 -12.37 -16.76
N PRO A 153 -28.88 -12.94 -15.56
CA PRO A 153 -27.65 -12.64 -14.81
C PRO A 153 -26.44 -13.22 -15.54
N LEU A 154 -25.28 -12.57 -15.40
CA LEU A 154 -23.99 -13.04 -15.92
C LEU A 154 -23.47 -14.22 -15.11
N THR A 155 -23.68 -14.15 -13.80
CA THR A 155 -23.27 -15.16 -12.83
C THR A 155 -24.48 -15.60 -12.02
N THR A 156 -24.38 -16.78 -11.42
CA THR A 156 -25.40 -17.29 -10.48
C THR A 156 -25.33 -16.61 -9.11
N LYS A 157 -24.20 -15.92 -8.80
CA LYS A 157 -23.93 -15.21 -7.56
C LYS A 157 -24.00 -13.71 -7.86
N VAL A 158 -25.00 -13.04 -7.35
CA VAL A 158 -25.27 -11.63 -7.62
C VAL A 158 -25.39 -10.87 -6.30
N ALA A 159 -24.81 -9.68 -6.24
CA ALA A 159 -24.92 -8.81 -5.08
C ALA A 159 -26.35 -8.27 -4.90
N MET A 160 -26.71 -7.96 -3.67
CA MET A 160 -27.99 -7.36 -3.34
C MET A 160 -28.12 -5.98 -4.01
N GLY A 161 -29.20 -5.81 -4.79
CA GLY A 161 -29.45 -4.60 -5.58
C GLY A 161 -29.10 -4.75 -7.07
N ASP A 162 -28.34 -5.76 -7.44
CA ASP A 162 -27.96 -6.07 -8.84
C ASP A 162 -28.74 -7.27 -9.40
N GLU A 163 -29.83 -7.66 -8.74
CA GLU A 163 -30.65 -8.79 -9.18
C GLU A 163 -31.23 -8.52 -10.55
N PRO A 164 -31.26 -9.55 -11.42
CA PRO A 164 -31.87 -9.43 -12.73
C PRO A 164 -33.40 -9.22 -12.62
N ILE A 165 -33.88 -8.23 -13.33
CA ILE A 165 -35.30 -7.89 -13.32
C ILE A 165 -36.06 -8.60 -14.45
N SER A 166 -37.37 -8.84 -14.20
CA SER A 166 -38.32 -9.36 -15.18
C SER A 166 -39.63 -8.61 -15.02
N ASN A 167 -39.70 -7.43 -15.62
CA ASN A 167 -40.81 -6.51 -15.42
C ASN A 167 -41.80 -6.57 -16.59
N THR A 168 -43.09 -6.51 -16.28
CA THR A 168 -44.16 -6.31 -17.27
C THR A 168 -44.86 -4.99 -17.01
N LEU A 169 -44.87 -4.13 -18.00
CA LEU A 169 -45.60 -2.86 -17.96
C LEU A 169 -46.77 -3.00 -18.96
N TRP A 170 -47.95 -2.70 -18.50
CA TRP A 170 -49.08 -2.59 -19.40
C TRP A 170 -49.85 -1.31 -19.11
N GLY A 171 -50.48 -0.79 -20.12
CA GLY A 171 -51.27 0.42 -20.01
C GLY A 171 -52.36 0.52 -21.05
N LEU A 172 -53.35 1.30 -20.73
CA LEU A 172 -54.46 1.65 -21.63
C LEU A 172 -54.55 3.16 -21.69
N ASN A 173 -54.82 3.66 -22.85
CA ASN A 173 -55.10 5.07 -23.07
C ASN A 173 -56.34 5.27 -23.92
N ALA A 174 -57.09 6.27 -23.64
CA ALA A 174 -58.25 6.66 -24.45
C ALA A 174 -58.26 8.19 -24.59
N SER A 175 -58.55 8.64 -25.78
CA SER A 175 -58.78 10.05 -26.06
C SER A 175 -60.15 10.24 -26.75
N TRP A 176 -60.88 11.14 -26.19
CA TRP A 176 -62.17 11.52 -26.76
C TRP A 176 -62.20 13.05 -26.91
N LYS A 177 -62.52 13.49 -28.12
CA LYS A 177 -62.69 14.88 -28.51
C LYS A 177 -64.06 15.08 -29.13
N ARG A 178 -64.75 16.01 -28.65
CA ARG A 178 -66.10 16.31 -29.23
C ARG A 178 -66.40 17.80 -29.14
N GLU A 179 -66.94 18.33 -30.24
CA GLU A 179 -67.53 19.64 -30.22
C GLU A 179 -68.90 19.58 -29.52
N SER A 180 -69.16 20.48 -28.62
CA SER A 180 -70.34 20.54 -27.79
C SER A 180 -71.02 21.91 -27.91
N GLN A 181 -72.04 21.93 -28.70
CA GLN A 181 -72.87 23.10 -28.85
C GLN A 181 -73.60 23.46 -27.53
N TRP A 182 -73.88 22.43 -26.71
CA TRP A 182 -74.49 22.67 -25.41
C TRP A 182 -73.58 23.45 -24.48
N LEU A 183 -72.33 23.18 -24.54
CA LEU A 183 -71.32 23.89 -23.76
C LEU A 183 -71.14 25.32 -24.27
N THR A 184 -71.12 25.50 -25.57
CA THR A 184 -71.08 26.83 -26.19
C THR A 184 -72.31 27.65 -25.74
N ASN A 185 -73.48 27.10 -25.74
CA ASN A 185 -74.73 27.73 -25.31
C ASN A 185 -74.75 28.02 -23.78
N MET A 186 -74.01 27.23 -22.96
CA MET A 186 -73.82 27.48 -21.54
C MET A 186 -72.91 28.64 -21.30
N VAL A 187 -71.73 28.69 -22.01
CA VAL A 187 -70.80 29.79 -21.92
C VAL A 187 -71.41 31.10 -22.41
N ASP A 188 -72.21 31.08 -23.45
CA ASP A 188 -72.90 32.26 -24.00
C ASP A 188 -73.92 32.87 -23.03
N LYS A 189 -74.35 32.09 -22.04
CA LYS A 189 -75.26 32.61 -20.97
C LYS A 189 -74.52 33.37 -19.85
N LEU A 190 -73.22 33.37 -19.86
CA LEU A 190 -72.46 34.09 -18.87
C LEU A 190 -72.46 35.60 -19.22
N PRO A 191 -72.63 36.51 -18.21
CA PRO A 191 -72.65 37.90 -18.50
C PRO A 191 -71.25 38.37 -18.98
N PHE A 192 -71.21 39.16 -20.04
CA PHE A 192 -70.01 39.67 -20.73
C PHE A 192 -69.25 38.69 -21.60
N VAL A 193 -69.81 37.53 -21.96
CA VAL A 193 -69.20 36.58 -22.85
C VAL A 193 -70.16 36.33 -24.03
N GLU A 194 -69.69 36.57 -25.27
CA GLU A 194 -70.31 36.14 -26.48
C GLU A 194 -69.50 34.99 -27.11
N ALA A 195 -70.06 33.75 -27.05
CA ALA A 195 -69.39 32.60 -27.54
C ALA A 195 -69.85 32.26 -28.96
N THR A 196 -69.11 32.71 -29.97
CA THR A 196 -69.36 32.47 -31.40
C THR A 196 -68.70 31.20 -31.98
N ALA A 197 -67.65 30.69 -31.31
CA ALA A 197 -66.97 29.46 -31.78
C ALA A 197 -67.43 28.25 -30.98
N PRO A 198 -67.59 27.05 -31.65
CA PRO A 198 -67.99 25.84 -30.96
C PRO A 198 -66.98 25.44 -29.86
N SER A 199 -67.56 25.16 -28.68
CA SER A 199 -66.76 24.72 -27.55
C SER A 199 -66.33 23.26 -27.75
N ASN A 200 -65.06 22.96 -27.45
CA ASN A 200 -64.54 21.61 -27.57
C ASN A 200 -64.34 20.96 -26.20
N ILE A 201 -64.73 19.73 -26.05
CA ILE A 201 -64.45 18.87 -24.90
C ILE A 201 -63.36 17.91 -25.32
N ASN A 202 -62.24 17.92 -24.62
CA ASN A 202 -61.18 16.95 -24.79
C ASN A 202 -61.02 16.17 -23.49
N LEU A 203 -61.25 14.88 -23.54
CA LEU A 203 -61.04 13.96 -22.41
C LEU A 203 -59.92 12.99 -22.75
N GLY A 204 -58.81 12.97 -21.98
CA GLY A 204 -57.77 12.02 -22.06
C GLY A 204 -57.75 11.15 -20.80
N LEU A 205 -57.72 9.85 -20.99
CA LEU A 205 -57.64 8.86 -19.93
C LEU A 205 -56.38 8.00 -20.16
N GLU A 206 -55.57 7.86 -19.13
CA GLU A 206 -54.38 7.02 -19.16
C GLU A 206 -54.34 6.16 -17.91
N PHE A 207 -54.06 4.91 -18.10
CA PHE A 207 -53.82 3.94 -17.02
C PHE A 207 -52.57 3.16 -17.33
N ALA A 208 -51.65 3.06 -16.38
CA ALA A 208 -50.46 2.23 -16.49
C ALA A 208 -50.20 1.46 -15.19
N GLN A 209 -49.82 0.22 -15.32
CA GLN A 209 -49.43 -0.64 -14.21
C GLN A 209 -48.14 -1.36 -14.51
N LEU A 210 -47.16 -1.24 -13.60
CA LEU A 210 -45.95 -2.02 -13.59
C LEU A 210 -46.16 -3.25 -12.70
N LEU A 211 -45.94 -4.43 -13.29
CA LEU A 211 -45.86 -5.71 -12.57
C LEU A 211 -44.39 -6.06 -12.41
N PRO A 212 -43.79 -5.81 -11.22
CA PRO A 212 -42.39 -6.15 -10.99
C PRO A 212 -42.23 -7.66 -10.87
N GLY A 213 -41.14 -8.16 -11.41
CA GLY A 213 -40.74 -9.57 -11.30
C GLY A 213 -39.24 -9.74 -11.19
N HIS A 214 -38.81 -10.90 -10.83
CA HIS A 214 -37.41 -11.25 -10.73
C HIS A 214 -36.99 -12.17 -11.87
N GLY A 215 -35.82 -11.92 -12.46
CA GLY A 215 -35.20 -12.79 -13.45
C GLY A 215 -34.78 -14.12 -12.81
N GLY A 216 -35.11 -15.24 -13.47
CA GLY A 216 -34.59 -16.54 -13.05
C GLY A 216 -33.11 -16.70 -13.36
N GLY A 217 -32.42 -17.63 -12.70
CA GLY A 217 -31.01 -17.99 -12.96
C GLY A 217 -30.08 -17.69 -11.82
N LEU A 218 -30.61 -17.17 -10.70
CA LEU A 218 -29.83 -17.01 -9.47
C LEU A 218 -29.77 -18.32 -8.70
N GLN A 219 -28.68 -18.56 -8.01
CA GLN A 219 -28.53 -19.69 -7.10
C GLN A 219 -29.54 -19.56 -5.95
N ASP A 220 -30.37 -20.56 -5.74
CA ASP A 220 -31.44 -20.56 -4.71
C ASP A 220 -32.38 -19.34 -4.75
N ASN A 221 -32.49 -18.61 -5.84
CA ASN A 221 -33.17 -17.30 -5.93
C ASN A 221 -32.76 -16.34 -4.82
N SER A 222 -31.48 -16.32 -4.51
CA SER A 222 -30.89 -15.52 -3.45
C SER A 222 -29.88 -14.53 -4.04
N SER A 223 -29.76 -13.35 -3.43
CA SER A 223 -28.68 -12.41 -3.65
C SER A 223 -27.82 -12.30 -2.40
N TYR A 224 -26.60 -11.88 -2.57
CA TYR A 224 -25.60 -11.80 -1.50
C TYR A 224 -25.57 -10.41 -0.91
N ILE A 225 -25.75 -10.29 0.39
CA ILE A 225 -25.48 -9.04 1.14
C ILE A 225 -23.98 -8.85 1.28
N ASP A 226 -23.29 -9.93 1.64
CA ASP A 226 -21.84 -10.00 1.75
C ASP A 226 -21.43 -11.45 1.51
N ASP A 227 -20.52 -11.64 0.60
CA ASP A 227 -19.93 -12.95 0.29
C ASP A 227 -18.56 -13.15 0.94
N PHE A 228 -18.14 -12.16 1.73
CA PHE A 228 -16.86 -12.10 2.41
C PHE A 228 -15.62 -12.09 1.49
N GLU A 229 -15.78 -12.06 0.17
CA GLU A 229 -14.64 -12.04 -0.77
C GLU A 229 -13.81 -10.76 -0.66
N SER A 230 -14.42 -9.67 -0.22
CA SER A 230 -13.74 -8.39 0.05
C SER A 230 -13.63 -8.05 1.53
N ALA A 231 -13.89 -9.02 2.43
CA ALA A 231 -13.91 -8.75 3.88
C ALA A 231 -12.55 -8.26 4.41
N GLN A 232 -11.46 -8.64 3.76
CA GLN A 232 -10.12 -8.09 3.99
C GLN A 232 -9.47 -7.70 2.67
N SER A 233 -8.67 -6.62 2.70
CA SER A 233 -7.86 -6.19 1.57
C SER A 233 -6.50 -5.71 2.04
N GLY A 234 -5.45 -6.07 1.29
CA GLY A 234 -4.08 -5.67 1.57
C GLY A 234 -3.70 -4.38 0.85
N ILE A 235 -3.02 -3.48 1.55
CA ILE A 235 -2.30 -2.36 0.95
C ILE A 235 -0.86 -2.82 0.77
N ASP A 236 -0.45 -2.98 -0.47
CA ASP A 236 0.86 -3.51 -0.81
C ASP A 236 2.01 -2.58 -0.40
N LEU A 237 2.99 -3.13 0.30
CA LEU A 237 4.19 -2.43 0.75
C LEU A 237 5.49 -3.05 0.17
N HIS A 238 5.40 -4.11 -0.63
CA HIS A 238 6.58 -4.88 -1.03
C HIS A 238 7.36 -4.31 -2.22
N GLN A 239 6.94 -3.16 -2.80
CA GLN A 239 7.62 -2.51 -3.92
C GLN A 239 8.89 -1.77 -3.46
N PRO A 240 10.10 -2.14 -3.94
CA PRO A 240 11.36 -1.54 -3.47
C PRO A 240 11.47 -0.04 -3.72
N LEU A 241 10.87 0.48 -4.79
CA LEU A 241 10.97 1.89 -5.21
C LEU A 241 10.38 2.87 -4.19
N TYR A 242 9.46 2.43 -3.34
CA TYR A 242 8.84 3.28 -2.32
C TYR A 242 9.60 3.30 -1.00
N TRP A 243 10.64 2.49 -0.87
CA TRP A 243 11.50 2.47 0.29
C TRP A 243 12.75 3.31 0.08
N GLN A 244 13.16 3.99 1.12
CA GLN A 244 14.36 4.83 1.15
C GLN A 244 15.21 4.48 2.37
N LEU A 245 16.47 4.96 2.38
CA LEU A 245 17.36 4.80 3.51
C LEU A 245 16.73 5.40 4.77
N SER A 246 16.84 4.69 5.89
CA SER A 246 16.27 5.15 7.16
C SER A 246 17.24 6.05 7.92
N SER A 247 16.69 7.03 8.61
CA SER A 247 17.37 7.70 9.74
C SER A 247 17.66 6.71 10.87
N THR A 248 18.64 7.01 11.72
CA THR A 248 18.96 6.17 12.89
C THR A 248 17.76 6.08 13.83
N PRO A 249 17.32 4.85 14.20
CA PRO A 249 16.11 4.69 15.00
C PRO A 249 16.26 5.27 16.40
N SER A 250 15.72 6.45 16.62
CA SER A 250 15.79 7.13 17.92
C SER A 250 14.73 6.57 18.87
N LYS A 251 15.07 6.51 20.16
CA LYS A 251 14.23 5.97 21.23
C LYS A 251 13.86 4.50 21.08
N ALA A 252 14.44 3.79 20.13
CA ALA A 252 14.18 2.37 19.93
C ALA A 252 14.62 1.58 21.18
N THR A 253 13.80 0.62 21.59
CA THR A 253 14.01 -0.21 22.77
C THR A 253 14.14 -1.68 22.40
N GLY A 254 14.83 -2.46 23.21
CA GLY A 254 15.05 -3.88 22.92
C GLY A 254 15.43 -4.70 24.16
N PRO A 255 15.69 -6.00 23.98
CA PRO A 255 16.16 -6.86 25.06
C PRO A 255 17.50 -6.35 25.64
N GLY A 256 17.64 -6.44 26.95
CA GLY A 256 18.84 -6.00 27.66
C GLY A 256 19.00 -4.49 27.80
N ILE A 257 18.10 -3.70 27.21
CA ILE A 257 18.11 -2.24 27.34
C ILE A 257 17.25 -1.84 28.55
N SER A 258 17.87 -1.17 29.51
CA SER A 258 17.17 -0.69 30.71
C SER A 258 16.11 0.37 30.33
N LYS A 259 15.03 0.43 31.11
CA LYS A 259 13.97 1.42 30.90
C LYS A 259 14.56 2.84 30.92
N GLY A 260 14.29 3.59 29.89
CA GLY A 260 14.77 4.96 29.67
C GLY A 260 16.06 5.06 28.83
N ASN A 261 16.67 3.93 28.50
CA ASN A 261 17.77 3.86 27.53
C ASN A 261 17.27 3.43 26.16
N GLU A 262 18.08 3.67 25.16
CA GLU A 262 17.78 3.35 23.75
C GLU A 262 18.81 2.39 23.16
N LEU A 263 18.42 1.67 22.09
CA LEU A 263 19.33 0.78 21.35
C LEU A 263 20.48 1.55 20.71
N PHE A 264 20.19 2.76 20.21
CA PHE A 264 21.14 3.58 19.45
C PHE A 264 21.25 4.98 20.08
N PRO A 265 22.03 5.14 21.16
CA PRO A 265 22.19 6.44 21.84
C PRO A 265 22.72 7.55 20.93
N GLU A 266 23.49 7.18 19.90
CA GLU A 266 24.00 8.09 18.88
C GLU A 266 22.90 8.80 18.08
N SER A 267 21.69 8.28 18.05
CA SER A 267 20.53 8.92 17.42
C SER A 267 20.21 10.31 17.99
N GLY A 268 20.68 10.60 19.20
CA GLY A 268 20.57 11.91 19.86
C GLY A 268 21.61 12.93 19.41
N LEU A 269 22.62 12.52 18.64
CA LEU A 269 23.65 13.44 18.14
C LEU A 269 23.09 14.27 16.98
N SER A 270 23.54 15.52 16.88
CA SER A 270 23.20 16.42 15.79
C SER A 270 24.47 16.96 15.16
N ASP A 271 24.48 17.04 13.83
CA ASP A 271 25.61 17.45 13.00
C ASP A 271 26.93 16.75 13.45
N SER A 272 26.85 15.43 13.59
CA SER A 272 27.97 14.61 14.03
C SER A 272 28.02 13.31 13.22
N ILE A 273 29.18 13.02 12.62
CA ILE A 273 29.41 11.78 11.87
C ILE A 273 29.22 10.51 12.71
N ALA A 274 29.34 10.61 14.03
CA ALA A 274 29.09 9.50 14.95
C ALA A 274 27.62 9.06 14.96
N TYR A 275 26.70 9.87 14.45
CA TYR A 275 25.29 9.51 14.28
C TYR A 275 25.10 8.28 13.37
N GLY A 276 25.93 8.13 12.34
CA GLY A 276 25.87 7.02 11.38
C GLY A 276 26.73 5.80 11.76
N LYS A 277 27.50 5.82 12.85
CA LYS A 277 28.54 4.82 13.15
C LYS A 277 28.05 3.37 13.20
N ASN A 278 26.81 3.14 13.62
CA ASN A 278 26.24 1.81 13.73
C ASN A 278 25.43 1.38 12.51
N ARG A 279 25.31 2.21 11.48
CA ARG A 279 24.61 1.87 10.24
C ARG A 279 25.43 0.88 9.43
N ALA A 280 24.96 -0.35 9.31
CA ALA A 280 25.54 -1.38 8.47
C ALA A 280 24.81 -1.43 7.11
N LEU A 281 25.37 -2.16 6.15
CA LEU A 281 24.85 -2.27 4.81
C LEU A 281 23.52 -3.02 4.80
N LEU A 282 22.50 -2.40 4.22
CA LEU A 282 21.21 -2.99 3.92
C LEU A 282 20.87 -2.72 2.46
N ALA A 283 20.52 -3.77 1.72
CA ALA A 283 20.06 -3.66 0.36
C ALA A 283 18.64 -4.23 0.24
N TRP A 284 17.76 -3.55 -0.50
CA TRP A 284 16.40 -4.02 -0.77
C TRP A 284 16.10 -3.93 -2.27
N TYR A 285 15.61 -5.03 -2.83
CA TYR A 285 15.49 -5.16 -4.27
C TYR A 285 14.56 -6.28 -4.69
N HIS A 286 14.10 -6.21 -5.93
CA HIS A 286 13.60 -7.36 -6.69
C HIS A 286 14.71 -7.87 -7.60
N ILE A 287 14.91 -9.18 -7.68
CA ILE A 287 15.83 -9.75 -8.65
C ILE A 287 15.22 -9.65 -10.03
N ASP A 288 15.94 -9.03 -10.96
CA ASP A 288 15.50 -8.89 -12.35
C ASP A 288 15.39 -10.27 -13.01
N GLY A 289 14.24 -10.54 -13.64
CA GLY A 289 14.01 -11.76 -14.40
C GLY A 289 15.00 -12.01 -15.54
N LEU A 290 15.81 -11.01 -15.91
CA LEU A 290 16.88 -11.16 -16.85
C LEU A 290 17.85 -12.27 -16.41
N PHE A 291 18.22 -12.30 -15.13
CA PHE A 291 19.20 -13.26 -14.62
C PHE A 291 18.69 -14.71 -14.67
N THR A 292 17.39 -14.91 -14.70
CA THR A 292 16.78 -16.26 -14.77
C THR A 292 16.47 -16.71 -16.21
N ARG A 293 16.57 -15.80 -17.20
CA ARG A 293 16.28 -16.06 -18.63
C ARG A 293 17.48 -16.67 -19.36
N ARG A 294 17.58 -17.98 -19.37
CA ARG A 294 18.69 -18.71 -20.02
C ARG A 294 18.84 -18.46 -21.53
N ASN A 295 17.74 -18.13 -22.21
CA ASN A 295 17.75 -17.92 -23.67
C ASN A 295 18.05 -16.46 -24.07
N SER A 296 18.26 -15.57 -23.11
CA SER A 296 18.61 -14.19 -23.36
C SER A 296 20.11 -14.02 -23.64
N SER A 297 20.46 -13.28 -24.68
CA SER A 297 21.84 -12.86 -24.93
C SER A 297 22.33 -11.80 -23.94
N LEU A 298 21.38 -11.14 -23.24
CA LEU A 298 21.68 -10.11 -22.25
C LEU A 298 22.03 -10.67 -20.88
N THR A 299 21.75 -11.96 -20.63
CA THR A 299 22.11 -12.61 -19.37
C THR A 299 23.58 -12.96 -19.37
N PRO A 300 24.38 -12.53 -18.38
CA PRO A 300 25.80 -12.86 -18.30
C PRO A 300 26.04 -14.37 -18.34
N THR A 301 27.09 -14.78 -19.06
CA THR A 301 27.33 -16.22 -19.35
C THR A 301 27.64 -17.02 -18.10
N HIS A 302 28.41 -16.46 -17.15
CA HIS A 302 28.73 -17.09 -15.88
C HIS A 302 27.48 -17.31 -15.02
N ILE A 303 26.49 -16.38 -15.04
CA ILE A 303 25.22 -16.53 -14.31
C ILE A 303 24.32 -17.56 -14.97
N LYS A 304 24.07 -17.46 -16.29
CA LYS A 304 23.11 -18.36 -16.94
C LYS A 304 23.56 -19.82 -17.00
N ASN A 305 24.86 -20.08 -16.91
CA ASN A 305 25.44 -21.41 -16.90
C ASN A 305 25.59 -21.98 -15.49
N ASP A 306 25.58 -21.15 -14.46
CA ASP A 306 25.63 -21.56 -13.07
C ASP A 306 24.23 -21.95 -12.57
N LEU A 307 23.88 -23.23 -12.77
CA LEU A 307 22.58 -23.75 -12.34
C LEU A 307 22.45 -23.82 -10.82
N ASP A 308 23.55 -23.91 -10.10
CA ASP A 308 23.54 -23.94 -8.63
C ASP A 308 23.28 -22.57 -8.07
N GLN A 309 23.86 -21.50 -8.63
CA GLN A 309 23.50 -20.13 -8.29
C GLN A 309 22.03 -19.87 -8.56
N LEU A 310 21.51 -20.22 -9.74
CA LEU A 310 20.10 -20.06 -10.10
C LEU A 310 19.14 -20.93 -9.26
N SER A 311 19.66 -21.91 -8.55
CA SER A 311 18.93 -22.76 -7.62
C SER A 311 19.05 -22.30 -6.17
N ASN A 312 19.91 -21.30 -5.87
CA ASN A 312 20.08 -20.77 -4.52
C ASN A 312 18.75 -20.17 -4.02
N HIS A 313 18.30 -20.57 -2.82
CA HIS A 313 17.02 -20.13 -2.26
C HIS A 313 16.93 -18.61 -2.04
N TYR A 314 18.05 -17.92 -1.90
CA TYR A 314 18.08 -16.46 -1.81
C TYR A 314 17.99 -15.75 -3.18
N VAL A 315 18.13 -16.50 -4.28
CA VAL A 315 18.18 -15.94 -5.65
C VAL A 315 17.04 -16.46 -6.53
N ARG A 316 16.70 -17.75 -6.43
CA ARG A 316 15.79 -18.44 -7.34
C ARG A 316 14.43 -17.73 -7.50
N GLU A 317 13.81 -17.94 -8.63
CA GLU A 317 12.42 -17.63 -8.84
C GLU A 317 11.51 -18.37 -7.86
N VAL A 318 10.48 -17.70 -7.40
CA VAL A 318 9.43 -18.28 -6.57
C VAL A 318 8.15 -18.36 -7.40
N TYR A 319 7.54 -19.54 -7.44
CA TYR A 319 6.30 -19.74 -8.16
C TYR A 319 5.10 -19.55 -7.23
N GLU A 320 4.01 -18.98 -7.73
CA GLU A 320 2.79 -18.80 -6.94
C GLU A 320 2.27 -20.11 -6.33
N SER A 321 2.46 -21.22 -7.02
CA SER A 321 2.08 -22.55 -6.52
C SER A 321 2.84 -22.99 -5.25
N GLU A 322 3.93 -22.32 -4.88
CA GLU A 322 4.64 -22.61 -3.62
C GLU A 322 3.82 -22.17 -2.40
N LEU A 323 3.14 -21.05 -2.51
CA LEU A 323 2.29 -20.49 -1.46
C LEU A 323 0.80 -20.82 -1.66
N TYR A 324 0.35 -20.78 -2.91
CA TYR A 324 -1.05 -20.94 -3.29
C TYR A 324 -1.25 -22.10 -4.27
N PRO A 325 -1.08 -23.36 -3.84
CA PRO A 325 -1.10 -24.53 -4.76
C PRO A 325 -2.47 -24.79 -5.39
N LYS A 326 -3.55 -24.24 -4.83
CA LYS A 326 -4.91 -24.34 -5.37
C LYS A 326 -5.36 -23.13 -6.18
N LYS A 327 -4.49 -22.15 -6.36
CA LYS A 327 -4.76 -21.00 -7.20
C LYS A 327 -4.69 -21.41 -8.66
N GLU A 328 -5.77 -21.19 -9.39
CA GLU A 328 -5.80 -21.42 -10.82
C GLU A 328 -5.15 -20.22 -11.53
N LEU A 329 -4.03 -20.45 -12.20
CA LEU A 329 -3.32 -19.42 -12.96
C LEU A 329 -3.80 -19.42 -14.41
N ASN A 330 -3.94 -18.24 -14.97
CA ASN A 330 -4.16 -18.06 -16.39
C ASN A 330 -2.84 -18.30 -17.16
N ASN A 331 -2.88 -18.88 -18.33
CA ASN A 331 -1.70 -19.09 -19.18
C ASN A 331 -0.97 -17.78 -19.58
N MET A 332 -1.60 -16.64 -19.40
CA MET A 332 -1.02 -15.30 -19.63
C MET A 332 -0.50 -14.66 -18.35
N GLU A 333 -0.83 -15.17 -17.16
CA GLU A 333 -0.32 -14.66 -15.89
C GLU A 333 1.08 -15.19 -15.63
N ALA A 334 1.94 -14.34 -15.07
CA ALA A 334 3.23 -14.79 -14.59
C ALA A 334 3.01 -15.82 -13.49
N SER A 335 3.54 -17.01 -13.66
CA SER A 335 3.51 -18.04 -12.62
C SER A 335 4.48 -17.77 -11.48
N THR A 336 5.31 -16.72 -11.61
CA THR A 336 6.33 -16.32 -10.64
C THR A 336 5.89 -15.10 -9.86
N MET A 337 6.18 -15.12 -8.56
CA MET A 337 5.93 -14.01 -7.65
C MET A 337 7.10 -13.03 -7.68
N SER A 338 6.77 -11.75 -7.55
CA SER A 338 7.76 -10.71 -7.28
C SER A 338 8.14 -10.77 -5.80
N ILE A 339 9.40 -10.98 -5.50
CA ILE A 339 9.90 -11.16 -4.12
C ILE A 339 10.70 -9.93 -3.71
N LEU A 340 10.27 -9.27 -2.62
CA LEU A 340 11.10 -8.25 -1.99
C LEU A 340 12.20 -8.94 -1.18
N ASN A 341 13.43 -8.76 -1.63
CA ASN A 341 14.60 -9.22 -0.91
C ASN A 341 15.13 -8.07 -0.05
N VAL A 342 15.40 -8.34 1.22
CA VAL A 342 16.05 -7.41 2.14
C VAL A 342 17.30 -8.10 2.66
N ALA A 343 18.45 -7.70 2.14
CA ALA A 343 19.74 -8.28 2.45
C ALA A 343 20.50 -7.39 3.44
N TYR A 344 20.80 -7.91 4.61
CA TYR A 344 21.48 -7.21 5.69
C TYR A 344 22.85 -7.80 5.92
N TYR A 345 23.87 -6.96 5.90
CA TYR A 345 25.29 -7.30 6.07
C TYR A 345 25.86 -6.58 7.29
N PRO A 346 25.74 -7.14 8.50
CA PRO A 346 26.07 -6.43 9.74
C PRO A 346 27.56 -6.08 9.89
N GLN A 347 28.44 -6.77 9.18
CA GLN A 347 29.89 -6.53 9.19
C GLN A 347 30.32 -5.50 8.13
N GLU A 348 29.45 -5.17 7.16
CA GLU A 348 29.79 -4.21 6.12
C GLU A 348 29.21 -2.83 6.45
N ARG A 349 29.99 -1.78 6.19
CA ARG A 349 29.49 -0.43 6.43
C ARG A 349 28.37 -0.06 5.46
N GLY A 350 27.33 0.55 5.99
CA GLY A 350 26.28 1.16 5.18
C GLY A 350 26.60 2.60 4.77
N PRO A 351 25.74 3.23 3.95
CA PRO A 351 25.88 4.61 3.57
C PRO A 351 26.02 5.53 4.77
N TYR A 352 26.94 6.49 4.67
CA TYR A 352 27.22 7.49 5.72
C TYR A 352 27.67 6.90 7.05
N ASN A 353 28.24 5.70 7.03
CA ASN A 353 28.91 5.13 8.19
C ASN A 353 30.41 5.42 8.11
N LEU A 354 30.88 6.28 9.01
CA LEU A 354 32.28 6.68 9.13
C LEU A 354 32.90 6.14 10.45
N ASP A 355 32.49 4.91 10.83
CA ASP A 355 33.10 4.25 11.99
C ASP A 355 34.56 3.91 11.71
N ARG A 356 35.40 4.20 12.70
CA ARG A 356 36.83 3.99 12.63
C ARG A 356 37.26 2.66 13.24
N ASP A 357 36.34 1.96 13.90
CA ASP A 357 36.57 0.68 14.54
C ASP A 357 36.34 -0.46 13.54
N LEU A 358 37.38 -0.70 12.72
CA LEU A 358 37.36 -1.69 11.62
C LEU A 358 38.49 -2.73 11.86
N ASP A 359 38.26 -3.94 11.35
CA ASP A 359 39.33 -4.94 11.21
C ASP A 359 40.20 -4.66 9.96
N GLU A 360 41.22 -5.44 9.72
CA GLU A 360 42.11 -5.29 8.56
C GLU A 360 41.44 -5.51 7.19
N ASN A 361 40.30 -6.19 7.19
CA ASN A 361 39.47 -6.46 6.02
C ASN A 361 38.37 -5.40 5.81
N GLY A 362 38.33 -4.36 6.66
CA GLY A 362 37.33 -3.29 6.60
C GLY A 362 35.98 -3.66 7.17
N ASN A 363 35.88 -4.78 7.90
CA ASN A 363 34.64 -5.15 8.54
C ASN A 363 34.42 -4.34 9.83
N LEU A 364 33.17 -3.97 10.05
CA LEU A 364 32.72 -3.36 11.30
C LEU A 364 32.85 -4.35 12.46
N LEU A 365 33.45 -3.89 13.54
CA LEU A 365 33.49 -4.66 14.77
C LEU A 365 32.13 -4.66 15.47
N GLU A 366 31.88 -5.68 16.30
CA GLU A 366 30.64 -5.83 17.09
C GLU A 366 29.36 -5.83 16.19
N PRO A 367 29.26 -6.72 15.21
CA PRO A 367 28.17 -6.73 14.23
C PRO A 367 26.77 -6.82 14.86
N GLU A 368 26.62 -7.40 16.05
CA GLU A 368 25.36 -7.50 16.77
C GLU A 368 24.82 -6.14 17.25
N LYS A 369 25.71 -5.14 17.40
CA LYS A 369 25.31 -3.77 17.77
C LYS A 369 24.95 -2.92 16.56
N ARG A 370 25.20 -3.41 15.35
CA ARG A 370 24.92 -2.69 14.12
C ARG A 370 23.44 -2.84 13.72
N TRP A 371 23.00 -1.91 12.90
CA TRP A 371 21.66 -1.92 12.35
C TRP A 371 21.66 -1.50 10.87
N GLY A 372 20.68 -1.99 10.13
CA GLY A 372 20.36 -1.54 8.78
C GLY A 372 18.88 -1.34 8.63
N GLY A 373 18.45 -0.23 8.03
CA GLY A 373 17.04 0.11 7.97
C GLY A 373 16.63 0.85 6.73
N MET A 374 15.36 0.69 6.40
CA MET A 374 14.66 1.40 5.33
C MET A 374 13.35 1.96 5.83
N MET A 375 12.88 3.05 5.23
CA MET A 375 11.64 3.71 5.60
C MET A 375 10.85 4.15 4.38
N ARG A 376 9.55 4.32 4.55
CA ARG A 376 8.65 4.82 3.52
C ARG A 376 7.52 5.65 4.12
N LYS A 377 6.92 6.50 3.32
CA LYS A 377 5.65 7.14 3.66
C LYS A 377 4.49 6.17 3.58
N ILE A 378 3.45 6.43 4.35
CA ILE A 378 2.17 5.71 4.32
C ILE A 378 1.09 6.67 3.82
N GLU A 379 0.41 6.28 2.75
CA GLU A 379 -0.64 7.11 2.14
C GLU A 379 -1.92 7.12 2.99
N THR A 380 -2.31 5.98 3.53
CA THR A 380 -3.47 5.84 4.41
C THR A 380 -3.04 6.07 5.86
N THR A 381 -3.02 7.31 6.28
CA THR A 381 -2.46 7.69 7.60
C THR A 381 -3.38 7.40 8.79
N ASP A 382 -4.69 7.40 8.60
CA ASP A 382 -5.66 7.12 9.67
C ASP A 382 -6.04 5.63 9.66
N PHE A 383 -5.27 4.83 10.41
CA PHE A 383 -5.49 3.39 10.52
C PHE A 383 -6.78 3.02 11.24
N GLU A 384 -7.26 3.89 12.15
CA GLU A 384 -8.53 3.64 12.84
C GLU A 384 -9.71 3.80 11.88
N LYS A 385 -9.68 4.86 11.07
CA LYS A 385 -10.71 5.08 10.06
C LYS A 385 -10.68 4.02 8.96
N ALA A 386 -9.50 3.67 8.49
CA ALA A 386 -9.31 2.65 7.46
C ALA A 386 -9.48 1.22 7.97
N ASN A 387 -9.59 1.03 9.29
CA ASN A 387 -9.65 -0.28 9.95
C ASN A 387 -8.46 -1.18 9.56
N ILE A 388 -7.24 -0.65 9.61
CA ILE A 388 -6.03 -1.43 9.42
C ILE A 388 -5.78 -2.23 10.69
N GLU A 389 -5.72 -3.54 10.56
CA GLU A 389 -5.65 -4.48 11.67
C GLU A 389 -4.28 -5.12 11.82
N TYR A 390 -3.62 -5.44 10.70
CA TYR A 390 -2.37 -6.19 10.68
C TYR A 390 -1.37 -5.60 9.73
N VAL A 391 -0.08 -5.79 10.06
CA VAL A 391 1.01 -5.90 9.09
C VAL A 391 1.17 -7.39 8.79
N GLU A 392 0.90 -7.80 7.57
CA GLU A 392 0.94 -9.21 7.17
C GLU A 392 2.02 -9.44 6.10
N PHE A 393 2.77 -10.51 6.25
CA PHE A 393 3.77 -10.89 5.25
C PHE A 393 4.05 -12.40 5.26
N TRP A 394 4.42 -12.91 4.08
CA TRP A 394 5.00 -14.23 3.92
C TRP A 394 6.50 -14.13 3.77
N LEU A 395 7.23 -14.79 4.66
CA LEU A 395 8.69 -14.79 4.73
C LEU A 395 9.22 -16.21 4.49
N LEU A 396 10.15 -16.35 3.52
CA LEU A 396 10.92 -17.58 3.37
C LEU A 396 11.77 -17.79 4.61
N ASP A 397 11.94 -19.04 5.04
CA ASP A 397 12.86 -19.38 6.14
C ASP A 397 14.24 -18.75 5.88
N PRO A 398 14.65 -17.71 6.63
CA PRO A 398 15.93 -17.05 6.40
C PRO A 398 17.14 -17.89 6.81
N PHE A 399 16.91 -18.98 7.54
CA PHE A 399 17.93 -19.89 8.03
C PHE A 399 17.92 -21.24 7.30
N ILE A 400 17.56 -21.25 6.03
CA ILE A 400 17.39 -22.47 5.23
C ILE A 400 18.71 -23.21 5.00
N TYR A 401 19.85 -22.50 5.03
CA TYR A 401 21.17 -23.08 4.89
C TYR A 401 21.84 -23.33 6.25
N ALA A 402 22.79 -24.26 6.29
CA ALA A 402 23.56 -24.53 7.47
C ALA A 402 24.56 -23.39 7.77
N ASP A 403 25.03 -23.33 9.02
CA ASP A 403 26.10 -22.40 9.40
C ASP A 403 27.34 -22.60 8.51
N GLY A 404 27.91 -21.49 8.04
CA GLY A 404 29.03 -21.49 7.11
C GLY A 404 28.64 -21.41 5.62
N ASP A 405 27.34 -21.48 5.31
CA ASP A 405 26.84 -21.22 3.97
C ASP A 405 26.45 -19.73 3.87
N GLU A 406 27.41 -18.86 3.64
CA GLU A 406 27.21 -17.42 3.59
C GLU A 406 26.37 -16.99 2.39
N PRO A 407 25.42 -16.08 2.54
CA PRO A 407 24.74 -15.48 1.41
C PRO A 407 25.71 -14.74 0.51
N GLY A 408 25.70 -15.02 -0.78
CA GLY A 408 26.59 -14.40 -1.75
C GLY A 408 27.98 -14.99 -1.87
N ALA A 409 28.35 -15.96 -1.02
CA ALA A 409 29.53 -16.78 -1.22
C ALA A 409 29.34 -17.78 -2.35
N ASP A 410 30.27 -18.65 -2.59
CA ASP A 410 30.18 -19.74 -3.58
C ASP A 410 28.78 -20.40 -3.54
N ASN A 411 27.92 -20.01 -4.45
CA ASN A 411 26.52 -20.38 -4.48
C ASN A 411 26.27 -21.84 -4.88
N THR A 412 27.30 -22.65 -4.91
CA THR A 412 27.23 -24.06 -5.32
C THR A 412 26.72 -24.95 -4.21
N ARG A 413 26.79 -24.50 -2.97
CA ARG A 413 26.41 -25.33 -1.82
C ARG A 413 24.99 -25.12 -1.39
N ARG A 414 24.28 -26.19 -1.36
CA ARG A 414 22.95 -26.26 -0.78
C ARG A 414 22.92 -27.34 0.24
N LYS A 415 22.47 -27.01 1.38
CA LYS A 415 22.33 -27.98 2.45
C LYS A 415 20.89 -28.07 2.87
N ASN A 416 20.43 -29.27 3.05
CA ASN A 416 19.10 -29.52 3.60
C ASN A 416 19.05 -29.27 5.11
N ALA A 417 20.19 -29.02 5.74
CA ALA A 417 20.25 -28.67 7.15
C ALA A 417 19.98 -27.18 7.31
N ARG A 418 19.05 -26.87 8.20
CA ARG A 418 18.74 -25.52 8.60
C ARG A 418 19.92 -24.91 9.36
N SER A 419 20.21 -23.63 9.12
CA SER A 419 21.22 -22.88 9.86
C SER A 419 20.96 -22.93 11.36
N THR A 420 22.04 -23.11 12.14
CA THR A 420 22.02 -22.98 13.60
C THR A 420 22.53 -21.62 14.07
N THR A 421 22.84 -20.73 13.13
CA THR A 421 23.27 -19.36 13.43
C THR A 421 22.29 -18.69 14.38
N GLU A 422 22.84 -18.02 15.34
CA GLU A 422 22.07 -17.15 16.22
C GLU A 422 21.35 -16.08 15.38
N GLY A 423 20.10 -15.87 15.67
CA GLY A 423 19.27 -14.90 14.94
C GLY A 423 19.54 -13.48 15.37
N GLY A 424 18.63 -12.64 15.01
CA GLY A 424 18.57 -11.23 15.37
C GLY A 424 17.12 -10.76 15.40
N TYR A 425 16.93 -9.48 15.23
CA TYR A 425 15.62 -8.86 15.35
C TYR A 425 15.25 -8.10 14.10
N LEU A 426 14.00 -8.29 13.67
CA LEU A 426 13.32 -7.43 12.72
C LEU A 426 12.40 -6.49 13.50
N TYR A 427 12.59 -5.20 13.30
CA TYR A 427 11.75 -4.16 13.89
C TYR A 427 10.91 -3.48 12.83
N LEU A 428 9.66 -3.23 13.19
CA LEU A 428 8.75 -2.39 12.43
C LEU A 428 8.34 -1.21 13.32
N ASN A 429 8.41 0.00 12.80
CA ASN A 429 7.95 1.21 13.46
C ASN A 429 6.86 1.84 12.60
N LEU A 430 5.70 2.10 13.19
CA LEU A 430 4.56 2.76 12.52
C LEU A 430 4.22 4.05 13.25
N GLY A 431 4.31 5.17 12.58
CA GLY A 431 4.05 6.49 13.19
C GLY A 431 4.76 7.62 12.49
N ASP A 432 5.28 8.54 13.28
CA ASP A 432 6.20 9.57 12.81
C ASP A 432 7.63 9.14 13.11
N VAL A 433 8.47 9.10 12.09
CA VAL A 433 9.91 8.86 12.19
C VAL A 433 10.65 10.05 11.57
N SER A 434 11.87 10.26 12.02
CA SER A 434 12.69 11.35 11.48
C SER A 434 12.99 11.13 10.01
N GLU A 435 12.83 12.16 9.20
CA GLU A 435 13.24 12.19 7.80
C GLU A 435 14.69 12.65 7.64
N ASP A 436 15.28 13.21 8.68
CA ASP A 436 16.67 13.69 8.74
C ASP A 436 17.62 12.50 8.84
N ILE A 437 18.15 12.06 7.70
CA ILE A 437 18.96 10.84 7.58
C ILE A 437 20.39 11.07 8.06
N LEU A 438 20.91 12.27 7.87
CA LEU A 438 22.28 12.65 8.30
C LEU A 438 22.30 13.37 9.64
N LYS A 439 21.15 13.77 10.15
CA LYS A 439 20.94 14.47 11.42
C LYS A 439 21.76 15.76 11.53
N ASP A 440 21.78 16.54 10.47
CA ASP A 440 22.41 17.85 10.43
C ASP A 440 21.43 19.01 10.69
N GLY A 441 20.13 18.69 10.85
CA GLY A 441 19.08 19.67 11.07
C GLY A 441 18.76 20.50 9.81
N ARG A 442 19.24 20.08 8.66
CA ARG A 442 19.06 20.72 7.37
C ARG A 442 18.25 19.81 6.46
N LYS A 443 17.42 20.41 5.63
CA LYS A 443 16.66 19.67 4.64
C LYS A 443 17.43 19.62 3.33
N PHE A 444 17.80 18.43 2.94
CA PHE A 444 18.52 18.21 1.70
C PHE A 444 17.59 18.08 0.50
N PHE A 445 18.00 18.75 -0.60
CA PHE A 445 17.43 18.62 -1.94
C PHE A 445 18.55 18.67 -2.95
N GLU A 446 18.84 17.58 -3.65
CA GLU A 446 19.88 17.54 -4.67
C GLU A 446 19.64 18.60 -5.76
N ASN A 447 18.39 18.75 -6.18
CA ASN A 447 18.01 19.73 -7.21
C ASN A 447 18.07 21.20 -6.75
N GLY A 448 18.33 21.45 -5.47
CA GLY A 448 18.62 22.78 -4.92
C GLY A 448 20.10 23.17 -4.97
N LEU A 449 20.99 22.21 -5.26
CA LEU A 449 22.41 22.48 -5.38
C LEU A 449 22.70 23.34 -6.63
N PRO A 450 23.53 24.39 -6.50
CA PRO A 450 23.82 25.31 -7.60
C PRO A 450 24.69 24.63 -8.67
N ILE A 451 24.23 24.61 -9.91
CA ILE A 451 24.95 24.05 -11.05
C ILE A 451 26.11 24.92 -11.54
N ASP A 452 26.09 26.19 -11.19
CA ASP A 452 27.13 27.19 -11.49
C ASP A 452 28.29 27.18 -10.47
N GLY A 453 28.16 26.42 -9.39
CA GLY A 453 29.15 26.35 -8.31
C GLY A 453 29.13 27.58 -7.40
N ASP A 454 28.01 28.31 -7.34
CA ASP A 454 27.85 29.47 -6.46
C ASP A 454 27.73 29.04 -4.99
N GLU A 455 28.86 29.05 -4.30
CA GLU A 455 28.94 28.66 -2.89
C GLU A 455 28.12 29.54 -1.93
N SER A 456 27.71 30.72 -2.37
CA SER A 456 26.84 31.58 -1.55
C SER A 456 25.45 30.99 -1.34
N LYS A 457 25.06 30.03 -2.20
CA LYS A 457 23.77 29.32 -2.19
C LYS A 457 23.80 28.01 -1.41
N VAL A 458 24.93 27.64 -0.80
CA VAL A 458 25.06 26.41 0.01
C VAL A 458 25.48 26.73 1.44
N ASP A 459 25.04 25.89 2.38
CA ASP A 459 25.52 25.82 3.74
C ASP A 459 26.42 24.57 3.88
N TYR A 460 27.38 24.61 4.79
CA TYR A 460 28.29 23.52 5.09
C TYR A 460 27.95 22.93 6.45
N THR A 461 27.99 21.61 6.54
CA THR A 461 27.77 20.81 7.75
C THR A 461 28.98 19.90 7.98
N ASN A 462 28.99 19.14 9.06
CA ASN A 462 30.03 18.12 9.24
C ASN A 462 29.92 16.98 8.23
N TRP A 463 28.74 16.80 7.61
CA TRP A 463 28.50 15.79 6.60
C TRP A 463 28.88 16.22 5.18
N GLY A 464 28.69 17.48 4.88
CA GLY A 464 28.93 18.00 3.54
C GLY A 464 28.26 19.35 3.29
N ARG A 465 27.58 19.51 2.16
CA ARG A 465 26.93 20.77 1.78
C ARG A 465 25.45 20.56 1.50
N VAL A 466 24.64 21.52 1.89
CA VAL A 466 23.20 21.52 1.67
C VAL A 466 22.77 22.83 1.00
N PRO A 467 21.75 22.82 0.11
CA PRO A 467 21.24 24.05 -0.49
C PRO A 467 20.56 24.95 0.54
N LYS A 468 20.82 26.26 0.48
CA LYS A 468 20.12 27.28 1.29
C LYS A 468 18.68 27.47 0.82
N ASP A 469 18.46 27.48 -0.48
CA ASP A 469 17.16 27.70 -1.09
C ASP A 469 16.40 26.39 -1.17
N ARG A 470 15.17 26.38 -0.69
CA ARG A 470 14.28 25.23 -0.79
C ARG A 470 13.79 25.06 -2.22
N SER A 471 14.03 23.95 -2.83
CA SER A 471 13.40 23.61 -4.10
C SER A 471 11.91 23.27 -3.86
N LEU A 472 11.07 23.80 -4.75
CA LEU A 472 9.63 23.46 -4.80
C LEU A 472 9.31 22.43 -5.89
N VAL A 473 10.31 22.03 -6.67
CA VAL A 473 10.16 21.11 -7.78
C VAL A 473 10.99 19.87 -7.51
N TYR A 474 10.36 18.71 -7.53
CA TYR A 474 11.04 17.42 -7.33
C TYR A 474 11.59 16.90 -8.67
N ALA A 475 12.44 17.68 -9.31
CA ALA A 475 13.05 17.36 -10.59
C ALA A 475 14.41 18.04 -10.68
N PHE A 476 15.36 17.38 -11.35
CA PHE A 476 16.65 17.99 -11.66
C PHE A 476 16.53 19.21 -12.57
N ASP A 477 17.51 20.10 -12.51
CA ASP A 477 17.63 21.23 -13.44
C ASP A 477 17.74 20.73 -14.88
N ASN A 478 17.06 21.42 -15.80
CA ASN A 478 17.02 21.06 -17.23
C ASN A 478 18.27 21.47 -18.01
N THR A 479 19.22 22.17 -17.39
CA THR A 479 20.46 22.59 -18.03
C THR A 479 21.32 21.36 -18.34
N ALA A 480 21.93 21.30 -19.49
CA ALA A 480 22.81 20.20 -19.90
C ALA A 480 23.95 20.01 -18.86
N GLY A 481 24.14 18.77 -18.40
CA GLY A 481 25.13 18.42 -17.38
C GLY A 481 24.77 18.81 -15.94
N ALA A 482 23.61 19.43 -15.71
CA ALA A 482 23.15 19.79 -14.35
C ALA A 482 22.95 18.56 -13.47
N ARG A 483 22.32 17.51 -14.01
CA ARG A 483 22.05 16.28 -13.27
C ARG A 483 23.32 15.67 -12.67
N LYS A 484 24.40 15.58 -13.40
CA LYS A 484 25.68 15.07 -12.90
C LYS A 484 26.26 15.87 -11.72
N LYS A 485 25.91 17.16 -11.60
CA LYS A 485 26.33 18.01 -10.49
C LYS A 485 25.37 17.99 -9.30
N GLN A 486 24.15 17.49 -9.53
CA GLN A 486 23.09 17.42 -8.53
C GLN A 486 22.88 16.00 -8.00
N ASP A 487 23.19 14.96 -8.77
CA ASP A 487 23.07 13.55 -8.40
C ASP A 487 24.32 13.12 -7.57
N VAL A 488 24.40 13.60 -6.35
CA VAL A 488 25.60 13.55 -5.48
C VAL A 488 25.30 13.00 -4.08
N GLY A 489 24.20 12.32 -3.90
CA GLY A 489 23.84 11.76 -2.60
C GLY A 489 23.33 12.79 -1.58
N LEU A 490 22.99 12.31 -0.37
CA LEU A 490 22.39 13.14 0.68
C LEU A 490 23.38 14.07 1.39
N ASN A 491 24.69 13.82 1.31
CA ASN A 491 25.73 14.71 1.83
C ASN A 491 26.03 15.88 0.86
N GLY A 492 25.45 15.87 -0.33
CA GLY A 492 25.64 16.91 -1.32
C GLY A 492 27.04 16.96 -1.94
N LEU A 493 27.83 15.90 -1.82
CA LEU A 493 29.21 15.81 -2.30
C LEU A 493 29.33 14.67 -3.33
N SER A 494 30.04 14.91 -4.41
CA SER A 494 30.51 13.83 -5.27
C SER A 494 31.69 13.10 -4.60
N VAL A 495 32.04 11.89 -5.08
CA VAL A 495 33.21 11.16 -4.58
C VAL A 495 34.48 12.02 -4.65
N GLU A 496 34.66 12.82 -5.69
CA GLU A 496 35.77 13.73 -5.83
C GLU A 496 35.75 14.83 -4.76
N ASP A 497 34.59 15.38 -4.47
CA ASP A 497 34.41 16.38 -3.40
C ASP A 497 34.63 15.77 -2.02
N GLU A 498 34.12 14.55 -1.77
CA GLU A 498 34.33 13.81 -0.52
C GLU A 498 35.81 13.61 -0.22
N ARG A 499 36.59 13.19 -1.23
CA ARG A 499 38.05 13.01 -1.08
C ARG A 499 38.78 14.29 -0.73
N ALA A 500 38.20 15.45 -0.94
CA ALA A 500 38.75 16.77 -0.63
C ALA A 500 38.09 17.39 0.62
N TYR A 501 36.96 16.87 1.08
CA TYR A 501 36.23 17.43 2.21
C TYR A 501 36.90 17.06 3.54
N PRO A 502 37.10 18.00 4.46
CA PRO A 502 37.91 17.76 5.66
C PRO A 502 37.51 16.54 6.49
N THR A 503 36.22 16.33 6.70
CA THR A 503 35.69 15.20 7.47
C THR A 503 36.09 13.84 6.90
N TYR A 504 35.97 13.68 5.58
CA TYR A 504 36.29 12.41 4.91
C TYR A 504 37.79 12.24 4.74
N VAL A 505 38.56 13.33 4.56
CA VAL A 505 40.01 13.29 4.56
C VAL A 505 40.53 12.77 5.90
N GLU A 506 40.07 13.36 7.01
CA GLU A 506 40.42 12.90 8.36
C GLU A 506 40.06 11.42 8.57
N TYR A 507 38.85 11.02 8.17
CA TYR A 507 38.41 9.64 8.26
C TYR A 507 39.33 8.68 7.49
N LEU A 508 39.62 8.98 6.23
CA LEU A 508 40.48 8.16 5.38
C LEU A 508 41.92 8.05 5.92
N GLU A 509 42.48 9.15 6.42
CA GLU A 509 43.82 9.15 7.03
C GLU A 509 43.89 8.25 8.27
N GLU A 510 42.86 8.24 9.10
CA GLU A 510 42.81 7.44 10.34
C GLU A 510 42.61 5.94 10.10
N ILE A 511 41.84 5.56 9.08
CA ILE A 511 41.58 4.14 8.75
C ILE A 511 42.71 3.54 7.92
N ARG A 512 43.42 4.34 7.13
CA ARG A 512 44.46 3.86 6.23
C ARG A 512 45.50 2.94 6.88
N PRO A 513 46.06 3.25 8.06
CA PRO A 513 47.03 2.36 8.70
C PRO A 513 46.44 1.06 9.24
N LYS A 514 45.11 0.94 9.36
CA LYS A 514 44.39 -0.22 9.89
C LYS A 514 44.04 -1.25 8.81
N LEU A 515 43.90 -0.81 7.55
CA LEU A 515 43.36 -1.61 6.47
C LEU A 515 44.45 -2.16 5.56
N ASN A 516 44.18 -3.31 4.98
CA ASN A 516 44.93 -3.82 3.82
C ASN A 516 44.77 -2.84 2.64
N ALA A 517 45.82 -2.69 1.83
CA ALA A 517 45.86 -1.68 0.75
C ALA A 517 44.69 -1.84 -0.24
N SER A 518 44.36 -3.06 -0.66
CA SER A 518 43.25 -3.33 -1.56
C SER A 518 41.86 -3.04 -0.94
N VAL A 519 41.76 -3.15 0.36
CA VAL A 519 40.55 -2.80 1.13
C VAL A 519 40.44 -1.28 1.24
N PHE A 520 41.54 -0.62 1.55
CA PHE A 520 41.57 0.85 1.62
C PHE A 520 41.11 1.51 0.31
N GLU A 521 41.51 0.96 -0.86
CA GLU A 521 41.08 1.50 -2.15
C GLU A 521 39.55 1.52 -2.27
N LYS A 522 38.84 0.50 -1.79
CA LYS A 522 37.38 0.51 -1.80
C LYS A 522 36.77 1.62 -0.95
N PHE A 523 37.38 1.93 0.18
CA PHE A 523 36.97 3.07 1.01
C PHE A 523 37.31 4.41 0.35
N TYR A 524 38.40 4.47 -0.37
CA TYR A 524 38.80 5.65 -1.12
C TYR A 524 37.90 5.88 -2.36
N GLU A 525 37.38 4.82 -3.00
CA GLU A 525 36.44 4.90 -4.11
C GLU A 525 35.05 5.40 -3.71
N SER A 526 34.66 5.28 -2.45
CA SER A 526 33.42 5.81 -1.90
C SER A 526 33.61 6.15 -0.42
N PRO A 527 34.15 7.33 -0.10
CA PRO A 527 34.41 7.72 1.29
C PRO A 527 33.18 7.72 2.19
N ALA A 528 32.04 8.22 1.71
CA ALA A 528 30.78 8.17 2.45
C ALA A 528 30.10 6.79 2.41
N GLY A 529 30.50 5.92 1.50
CA GLY A 529 29.91 4.59 1.34
C GLY A 529 28.54 4.58 0.66
N ASP A 530 28.17 5.65 -0.01
CA ASP A 530 26.86 5.87 -0.61
C ASP A 530 26.84 5.84 -2.15
N LYS A 531 27.96 5.47 -2.77
CA LYS A 531 28.08 5.35 -4.20
C LYS A 531 27.18 4.24 -4.75
N TYR A 532 26.26 4.62 -5.62
CA TYR A 532 25.38 3.71 -6.32
C TYR A 532 26.10 2.84 -7.33
N HIS A 533 25.69 1.60 -7.46
CA HIS A 533 26.12 0.73 -8.54
C HIS A 533 24.95 0.00 -9.18
N TYR A 534 24.87 0.07 -10.49
CA TYR A 534 23.84 -0.61 -11.27
C TYR A 534 24.10 -2.12 -11.33
N PHE A 535 23.08 -2.94 -11.02
CA PHE A 535 23.22 -4.39 -10.89
C PHE A 535 23.62 -5.12 -12.17
N ARG A 536 23.52 -4.48 -13.33
CA ARG A 536 23.91 -5.03 -14.66
C ARG A 536 25.21 -4.44 -15.20
N GLY A 537 26.02 -3.82 -14.36
CA GLY A 537 27.28 -3.23 -14.81
C GLY A 537 28.17 -4.22 -15.56
N SER A 538 28.81 -3.77 -16.64
CA SER A 538 29.75 -4.57 -17.45
C SER A 538 31.01 -4.93 -16.68
N ASP A 539 31.40 -4.13 -15.71
CA ASP A 539 32.46 -4.40 -14.75
C ASP A 539 32.13 -5.60 -13.85
N TYR A 540 30.90 -5.70 -13.37
CA TYR A 540 30.41 -6.87 -12.63
C TYR A 540 30.41 -8.13 -13.49
N ASP A 541 30.18 -8.00 -14.80
CA ASP A 541 30.27 -9.12 -15.72
C ASP A 541 31.73 -9.58 -15.91
N ALA A 542 32.67 -8.63 -15.98
CA ALA A 542 34.10 -8.91 -16.08
C ALA A 542 34.68 -9.54 -14.81
N GLU A 543 34.16 -9.16 -13.64
CA GLU A 543 34.52 -9.71 -12.35
C GLU A 543 33.78 -11.01 -11.99
N GLU A 544 32.86 -11.46 -12.86
CA GLU A 544 31.98 -12.61 -12.63
C GLU A 544 31.20 -12.56 -11.30
N LYS A 545 30.78 -11.33 -10.90
CA LYS A 545 30.01 -11.14 -9.67
C LYS A 545 28.75 -11.96 -9.64
N SER A 546 28.48 -12.58 -8.49
CA SER A 546 27.24 -13.30 -8.23
C SER A 546 26.03 -12.36 -8.20
N ILE A 547 24.81 -12.89 -8.38
CA ILE A 547 23.59 -12.10 -8.35
C ILE A 547 23.45 -11.32 -7.05
N LEU A 548 23.74 -11.94 -5.90
CA LEU A 548 23.61 -11.27 -4.60
C LEU A 548 24.59 -10.12 -4.43
N GLU A 549 25.82 -10.27 -4.90
CA GLU A 549 26.83 -9.21 -4.83
C GLU A 549 26.46 -8.00 -5.67
N ARG A 550 25.78 -8.21 -6.80
CA ARG A 550 25.38 -7.16 -7.73
C ARG A 550 24.33 -6.20 -7.13
N TYR A 551 23.56 -6.64 -6.13
CA TYR A 551 22.50 -5.85 -5.53
C TYR A 551 22.93 -5.11 -4.25
N LYS A 552 24.18 -5.28 -3.76
CA LYS A 552 24.63 -4.67 -2.52
C LYS A 552 24.50 -3.15 -2.49
N TYR A 553 24.79 -2.48 -3.60
CA TYR A 553 24.83 -1.00 -3.68
C TYR A 553 23.71 -0.39 -4.51
N ILE A 554 22.65 -1.16 -4.77
CA ILE A 554 21.51 -0.74 -5.62
C ILE A 554 20.67 0.39 -5.00
N ASN A 555 20.74 0.56 -3.69
CA ASN A 555 19.98 1.56 -2.93
C ASN A 555 20.81 2.76 -2.48
N ASN A 556 22.07 2.82 -2.88
CA ASN A 556 22.93 3.94 -2.60
C ASN A 556 22.49 5.18 -3.38
N THR A 557 22.85 6.37 -2.87
CA THR A 557 22.26 7.63 -3.31
C THR A 557 23.12 8.39 -4.30
N GLU A 558 24.45 8.35 -4.19
CA GLU A 558 25.32 9.07 -5.13
C GLU A 558 25.34 8.41 -6.50
N GLY A 559 24.94 9.13 -7.55
CA GLY A 559 24.96 8.65 -8.93
C GLY A 559 23.81 7.71 -9.32
N ASN A 560 22.74 7.64 -8.53
CA ASN A 560 21.61 6.73 -8.76
C ASN A 560 20.62 7.22 -9.82
N SER A 561 20.79 8.46 -10.29
CA SER A 561 19.91 9.14 -11.23
C SER A 561 20.64 9.58 -12.50
N ALA A 562 21.68 8.87 -12.92
CA ALA A 562 22.49 9.24 -14.08
C ALA A 562 21.63 9.49 -15.33
N ALA A 563 21.96 10.55 -16.09
CA ALA A 563 21.37 10.77 -17.40
C ALA A 563 21.88 9.72 -18.41
N ASN A 564 21.16 9.49 -19.49
CA ASN A 564 21.55 8.48 -20.46
C ASN A 564 22.95 8.71 -21.05
N GLU A 565 23.31 9.98 -21.26
CA GLU A 565 24.62 10.39 -21.75
C GLU A 565 25.76 10.23 -20.72
N ASP A 566 25.43 10.22 -19.45
CA ASP A 566 26.36 10.05 -18.34
C ASP A 566 26.40 8.58 -17.82
N SER A 567 25.57 7.71 -18.41
CA SER A 567 25.56 6.29 -18.05
C SER A 567 26.91 5.63 -18.38
N PRO A 568 27.51 4.88 -17.46
CA PRO A 568 28.73 4.13 -17.74
C PRO A 568 28.52 2.99 -18.75
N GLU A 569 27.27 2.66 -19.03
CA GLU A 569 26.86 1.59 -19.93
C GLU A 569 26.20 2.15 -21.19
N GLY A 570 26.08 1.35 -22.24
CA GLY A 570 25.37 1.74 -23.46
C GLY A 570 23.83 1.78 -23.32
N TYR A 571 23.30 1.70 -22.12
CA TYR A 571 21.88 1.72 -21.77
C TYR A 571 21.65 2.47 -20.45
N PRO A 572 20.42 2.90 -20.13
CA PRO A 572 20.13 3.61 -18.88
C PRO A 572 20.46 2.80 -17.66
N THR A 573 21.17 3.40 -16.70
CA THR A 573 21.58 2.78 -15.42
C THR A 573 20.93 3.43 -14.21
N ALA A 574 20.11 4.46 -14.38
CA ALA A 574 19.45 5.16 -13.31
C ALA A 574 18.44 4.26 -12.56
N ALA A 575 18.55 4.23 -11.25
CA ALA A 575 17.55 3.61 -10.37
C ALA A 575 16.33 4.52 -10.16
N LYS A 576 16.55 5.83 -10.19
CA LYS A 576 15.53 6.88 -10.02
C LYS A 576 15.59 7.89 -11.16
N THR A 577 14.49 8.62 -11.33
CA THR A 577 14.40 9.75 -12.28
C THR A 577 14.27 11.09 -11.57
N SER A 578 14.04 11.08 -10.27
CA SER A 578 13.91 12.24 -9.41
C SER A 578 15.09 12.35 -8.44
N PRO A 579 15.43 13.58 -8.00
CA PRO A 579 16.50 13.79 -7.04
C PRO A 579 16.23 13.09 -5.70
N ASP A 580 17.30 12.75 -5.00
CA ASP A 580 17.21 12.33 -3.61
C ASP A 580 16.91 13.54 -2.71
N ILE A 581 16.04 13.31 -1.73
CA ILE A 581 15.57 14.33 -0.79
C ILE A 581 15.28 13.70 0.57
N GLU A 582 15.39 14.50 1.62
CA GLU A 582 15.01 14.11 2.98
C GLU A 582 13.56 14.47 3.33
N ASP A 583 12.72 14.75 2.36
CA ASP A 583 11.28 15.00 2.47
C ASP A 583 10.50 13.85 1.81
N ILE A 584 10.42 12.73 2.51
CA ILE A 584 9.87 11.48 1.96
C ILE A 584 8.39 11.61 1.68
N ASN A 585 7.67 12.35 2.53
CA ASN A 585 6.23 12.54 2.37
C ASN A 585 5.88 13.72 1.45
N GLN A 586 6.87 14.49 1.01
CA GLN A 586 6.74 15.63 0.11
C GLN A 586 5.81 16.73 0.66
N ASP A 587 5.85 16.98 1.97
CA ASP A 587 5.08 18.04 2.62
C ASP A 587 5.87 19.37 2.77
N ASN A 588 7.06 19.45 2.19
CA ASN A 588 8.00 20.57 2.24
C ASN A 588 8.51 20.92 3.64
N THR A 589 8.42 19.98 4.58
CA THR A 589 8.98 20.14 5.93
C THR A 589 9.92 19.00 6.25
N LEU A 590 10.97 19.26 7.01
CA LEU A 590 11.81 18.21 7.59
C LEU A 590 11.18 17.78 8.92
N SER A 591 10.67 16.57 8.97
CA SER A 591 10.14 16.00 10.21
C SER A 591 11.26 15.32 10.97
N GLU A 592 11.57 15.83 12.17
CA GLU A 592 12.52 15.21 13.10
C GLU A 592 11.80 14.46 14.24
N THR A 593 10.48 14.40 14.19
CA THR A 593 9.67 13.83 15.27
C THR A 593 9.79 12.32 15.29
N GLU A 594 10.14 11.76 16.43
CA GLU A 594 10.18 10.33 16.69
C GLU A 594 9.07 9.95 17.70
N LYS A 595 7.94 9.50 17.18
CA LYS A 595 6.80 8.98 17.96
C LYS A 595 6.09 7.91 17.12
N TYR A 596 6.23 6.67 17.53
CA TYR A 596 5.77 5.54 16.75
C TYR A 596 5.39 4.35 17.62
N PHE A 597 4.65 3.42 17.07
CA PHE A 597 4.47 2.09 17.65
C PHE A 597 5.58 1.16 17.16
N GLN A 598 6.28 0.53 18.09
CA GLN A 598 7.37 -0.40 17.79
C GLN A 598 6.88 -1.84 17.90
N TYR A 599 7.16 -2.61 16.87
CA TYR A 599 6.94 -4.06 16.82
C TYR A 599 8.29 -4.74 16.69
N ARG A 600 8.51 -5.75 17.49
CA ARG A 600 9.77 -6.51 17.51
C ARG A 600 9.50 -7.96 17.20
N ILE A 601 10.16 -8.49 16.21
CA ILE A 601 10.09 -9.88 15.78
C ILE A 601 11.47 -10.49 15.96
N HIS A 602 11.59 -11.50 16.83
CA HIS A 602 12.84 -12.20 17.04
C HIS A 602 12.98 -13.31 15.99
N LEU A 603 13.86 -13.09 15.03
CA LEU A 603 14.16 -14.06 13.98
C LEU A 603 15.29 -14.98 14.43
N THR A 604 14.93 -16.17 14.86
CA THR A 604 15.87 -17.24 15.24
C THR A 604 15.27 -18.58 14.84
N PRO A 605 16.08 -19.58 14.45
CA PRO A 605 15.59 -20.90 14.04
C PRO A 605 14.65 -21.57 15.06
N SER A 606 14.90 -21.33 16.36
CA SER A 606 14.12 -21.92 17.44
C SER A 606 12.71 -21.34 17.58
N GLU A 607 12.51 -20.08 17.18
CA GLU A 607 11.23 -19.35 17.32
C GLU A 607 10.40 -19.27 16.04
N LEU A 608 10.92 -19.76 14.91
CA LEU A 608 10.13 -19.86 13.68
C LEU A 608 9.14 -21.01 13.75
N LYS A 609 8.09 -20.81 14.55
CA LYS A 609 7.01 -21.78 14.78
C LYS A 609 5.66 -21.07 14.79
N VAL A 610 4.65 -21.72 14.26
CA VAL A 610 3.26 -21.24 14.37
C VAL A 610 2.88 -21.06 15.83
N GLY A 611 2.30 -19.89 16.16
CA GLY A 611 1.92 -19.49 17.52
C GLY A 611 3.00 -18.70 18.27
N THR A 612 4.18 -18.50 17.70
CA THR A 612 5.25 -17.65 18.27
C THR A 612 5.54 -16.47 17.35
N ASN A 613 6.02 -15.34 17.90
CA ASN A 613 6.46 -14.14 17.13
C ASN A 613 5.46 -13.65 16.08
N ASN A 614 4.16 -13.74 16.32
CA ASN A 614 3.09 -13.43 15.39
C ASN A 614 3.07 -14.32 14.12
N ILE A 615 3.68 -15.49 14.15
CA ILE A 615 3.58 -16.47 13.08
C ILE A 615 2.23 -17.20 13.21
N THR A 616 1.37 -16.99 12.24
CA THR A 616 0.01 -17.55 12.23
C THR A 616 -0.10 -18.80 11.37
N ASP A 617 0.76 -18.94 10.38
CA ASP A 617 0.76 -20.08 9.48
C ASP A 617 2.15 -20.40 8.97
N LYS A 618 2.31 -21.61 8.44
CA LYS A 618 3.50 -22.03 7.69
C LYS A 618 3.10 -22.88 6.50
N ARG A 619 3.81 -22.68 5.41
CA ARG A 619 3.66 -23.50 4.20
C ARG A 619 4.98 -24.26 3.96
N VAL A 620 4.90 -25.57 3.94
CA VAL A 620 6.01 -26.43 3.56
C VAL A 620 5.72 -26.99 2.18
N THR A 621 6.65 -26.79 1.25
CA THR A 621 6.47 -27.25 -0.14
C THR A 621 7.77 -27.79 -0.71
N LYS A 622 7.65 -28.69 -1.69
CA LYS A 622 8.78 -29.22 -2.43
C LYS A 622 8.94 -28.49 -3.74
N VAL A 623 10.10 -27.91 -3.94
CA VAL A 623 10.42 -27.14 -5.14
C VAL A 623 11.45 -27.87 -5.99
N LYS A 624 11.20 -27.89 -7.30
CA LYS A 624 12.16 -28.42 -8.26
C LYS A 624 13.09 -27.29 -8.68
N LEU A 625 14.36 -27.40 -8.37
CA LEU A 625 15.38 -26.41 -8.63
C LEU A 625 15.90 -26.45 -10.07
N ARG A 626 16.58 -25.40 -10.49
CA ARG A 626 17.18 -25.29 -11.85
C ARG A 626 18.27 -26.33 -12.11
N ASN A 627 19.00 -26.75 -11.09
CA ASN A 627 20.01 -27.82 -11.16
C ASN A 627 19.40 -29.25 -11.19
N GLY A 628 18.07 -29.36 -11.16
CA GLY A 628 17.35 -30.63 -11.21
C GLY A 628 17.08 -31.26 -9.86
N GLN A 629 17.62 -30.73 -8.78
CA GLN A 629 17.33 -31.20 -7.42
C GLN A 629 15.92 -30.82 -6.99
N THR A 630 15.37 -31.53 -6.03
CA THR A 630 14.11 -31.20 -5.39
C THR A 630 14.38 -31.01 -3.91
N GLU A 631 14.07 -29.84 -3.41
CA GLU A 631 14.29 -29.44 -2.02
C GLU A 631 12.99 -29.03 -1.36
N GLU A 632 12.93 -29.19 -0.05
CA GLU A 632 11.82 -28.74 0.76
C GLU A 632 12.11 -27.34 1.27
N VAL A 633 11.14 -26.44 1.13
CA VAL A 633 11.22 -25.06 1.59
C VAL A 633 10.06 -24.75 2.48
N THR A 634 10.29 -23.86 3.45
CA THR A 634 9.27 -23.40 4.39
C THR A 634 9.08 -21.91 4.26
N TRP A 635 7.81 -21.49 4.14
CA TRP A 635 7.36 -20.12 4.22
C TRP A 635 6.58 -19.93 5.51
N TYR A 636 6.76 -18.80 6.17
CA TYR A 636 6.06 -18.43 7.39
C TYR A 636 5.19 -17.20 7.13
N GLN A 637 3.92 -17.29 7.54
CA GLN A 637 3.01 -16.16 7.52
C GLN A 637 3.07 -15.43 8.86
N PHE A 638 3.43 -14.17 8.81
CA PHE A 638 3.40 -13.29 9.96
C PHE A 638 2.17 -12.38 9.86
N LYS A 639 1.41 -12.32 10.96
CA LYS A 639 0.32 -11.34 11.15
C LYS A 639 0.62 -10.57 12.41
N VAL A 640 1.15 -9.37 12.26
CA VAL A 640 1.52 -8.49 13.36
C VAL A 640 0.35 -7.56 13.65
N PRO A 641 -0.41 -7.76 14.76
CA PRO A 641 -1.54 -6.89 15.06
C PRO A 641 -1.07 -5.45 15.28
N VAL A 642 -1.64 -4.52 14.55
CA VAL A 642 -1.27 -3.09 14.65
C VAL A 642 -1.44 -2.57 16.07
N ARG A 643 -2.46 -3.05 16.78
CA ARG A 643 -2.72 -2.62 18.17
C ARG A 643 -1.78 -3.23 19.22
N SER A 644 -0.93 -4.20 18.86
CA SER A 644 0.05 -4.82 19.77
C SER A 644 1.35 -4.03 19.90
N GLY A 645 1.51 -2.95 19.15
CA GLY A 645 2.74 -2.16 19.13
C GLY A 645 3.03 -1.48 20.46
N THR A 646 4.31 -1.49 20.85
CA THR A 646 4.78 -0.76 22.02
C THR A 646 4.89 0.72 21.67
N PRO A 647 4.21 1.63 22.37
CA PRO A 647 4.29 3.05 22.08
C PRO A 647 5.67 3.62 22.48
N VAL A 648 6.27 4.36 21.56
CA VAL A 648 7.54 5.06 21.72
C VAL A 648 7.30 6.55 21.51
N GLY A 649 7.85 7.39 22.38
CA GLY A 649 7.59 8.82 22.38
C GLY A 649 6.17 9.16 22.85
N SER A 650 5.54 10.15 22.22
CA SER A 650 4.22 10.67 22.64
C SER A 650 3.04 10.12 21.84
N ILE A 651 3.24 9.05 21.08
CA ILE A 651 2.16 8.43 20.29
C ILE A 651 1.10 7.80 21.21
N ARG A 652 -0.19 7.96 20.89
CA ARG A 652 -1.30 7.45 21.72
C ARG A 652 -2.39 6.74 20.93
N ASP A 653 -2.50 7.03 19.64
CA ASP A 653 -3.54 6.50 18.77
C ASP A 653 -3.00 6.24 17.35
N PHE A 654 -3.82 5.61 16.52
CA PHE A 654 -3.47 5.23 15.16
C PHE A 654 -4.08 6.17 14.10
N LYS A 655 -4.40 7.42 14.45
CA LYS A 655 -5.04 8.39 13.53
C LYS A 655 -4.06 9.13 12.64
N SER A 656 -2.77 9.06 12.97
CA SER A 656 -1.72 9.73 12.20
C SER A 656 -0.47 8.86 12.14
N ILE A 657 -0.52 7.86 11.28
CA ILE A 657 0.61 6.97 10.97
C ILE A 657 1.15 7.42 9.61
N ARG A 658 2.17 8.28 9.62
CA ARG A 658 2.68 8.87 8.38
C ARG A 658 3.75 8.04 7.71
N PHE A 659 4.51 7.29 8.52
CA PHE A 659 5.66 6.53 8.04
C PHE A 659 5.66 5.10 8.57
N MET A 660 6.31 4.23 7.81
CA MET A 660 6.75 2.92 8.25
C MET A 660 8.28 2.86 8.12
N ARG A 661 8.96 2.47 9.20
CA ARG A 661 10.38 2.13 9.21
C ARG A 661 10.53 0.65 9.52
N MET A 662 11.38 -0.02 8.76
CA MET A 662 11.80 -1.39 8.99
C MET A 662 13.32 -1.41 9.20
N PHE A 663 13.80 -2.06 10.26
CA PHE A 663 15.24 -2.23 10.46
C PHE A 663 15.59 -3.56 11.08
N LEU A 664 16.81 -4.01 10.82
CA LEU A 664 17.41 -5.23 11.32
C LEU A 664 18.56 -4.90 12.25
N THR A 665 18.71 -5.67 13.32
CA THR A 665 19.81 -5.56 14.29
C THR A 665 20.00 -6.87 15.05
N GLY A 666 21.11 -7.02 15.76
CA GLY A 666 21.37 -8.21 16.58
C GLY A 666 21.90 -9.43 15.83
N PHE A 667 22.14 -9.31 14.53
CA PHE A 667 22.74 -10.36 13.73
C PHE A 667 24.26 -10.27 13.75
N SER A 668 24.94 -11.40 13.91
CA SER A 668 26.39 -11.50 13.79
C SER A 668 26.86 -11.81 12.37
N LYS A 669 25.97 -12.35 11.52
CA LYS A 669 26.25 -12.78 10.15
C LYS A 669 25.23 -12.17 9.17
N PRO A 670 25.56 -12.12 7.87
CA PRO A 670 24.63 -11.69 6.84
C PRO A 670 23.33 -12.51 6.84
N VAL A 671 22.22 -11.83 6.63
CA VAL A 671 20.89 -12.45 6.50
C VAL A 671 20.12 -11.84 5.33
N ILE A 672 19.43 -12.69 4.59
CA ILE A 672 18.55 -12.25 3.49
C ILE A 672 17.12 -12.65 3.82
N LEU A 673 16.27 -11.66 4.00
CA LEU A 673 14.84 -11.83 4.18
C LEU A 673 14.16 -11.76 2.81
N ARG A 674 13.35 -12.74 2.48
CA ARG A 674 12.61 -12.82 1.22
C ARG A 674 11.12 -12.76 1.50
N PHE A 675 10.53 -11.61 1.20
CA PHE A 675 9.10 -11.37 1.38
C PHE A 675 8.36 -11.68 0.07
N ALA A 676 7.48 -12.65 0.11
CA ALA A 676 6.59 -12.93 -1.02
C ALA A 676 5.39 -11.97 -1.05
N THR A 677 4.94 -11.53 0.14
CA THR A 677 3.98 -10.45 0.34
C THR A 677 4.44 -9.61 1.52
N LEU A 678 4.10 -8.34 1.52
CA LEU A 678 4.23 -7.42 2.66
C LEU A 678 3.12 -6.38 2.52
N GLU A 679 2.15 -6.42 3.41
CA GLU A 679 0.91 -5.68 3.26
C GLU A 679 0.42 -5.11 4.60
N LEU A 680 -0.28 -3.97 4.52
CA LEU A 680 -1.18 -3.51 5.59
C LEU A 680 -2.57 -4.06 5.29
N VAL A 681 -3.05 -4.95 6.14
CA VAL A 681 -4.35 -5.59 5.96
C VAL A 681 -5.41 -4.78 6.67
N ARG A 682 -6.41 -4.36 5.91
CA ARG A 682 -7.61 -3.68 6.42
C ARG A 682 -8.81 -4.61 6.32
N GLY A 683 -9.69 -4.55 7.32
CA GLY A 683 -10.93 -5.29 7.35
C GLY A 683 -12.14 -4.40 7.09
N ASP A 684 -13.12 -4.88 6.33
CA ASP A 684 -14.43 -4.24 6.21
C ASP A 684 -15.26 -4.39 7.48
N TRP A 685 -15.08 -5.52 8.16
CA TRP A 685 -15.71 -5.81 9.42
C TRP A 685 -14.88 -5.30 10.59
N ARG A 686 -15.54 -4.70 11.56
CA ARG A 686 -14.89 -4.11 12.72
C ARG A 686 -15.17 -4.93 13.97
N THR A 687 -14.18 -5.10 14.82
CA THR A 687 -14.37 -5.67 16.14
C THR A 687 -15.14 -4.69 17.02
N TYR A 688 -16.18 -5.18 17.66
CA TYR A 688 -16.93 -4.41 18.66
C TYR A 688 -16.15 -4.40 19.97
N THR A 689 -15.80 -3.21 20.46
CA THR A 689 -14.89 -3.03 21.59
C THR A 689 -15.60 -2.77 22.92
N ASP A 690 -16.87 -2.33 22.86
CA ASP A 690 -17.63 -2.09 24.09
C ASP A 690 -18.10 -3.39 24.72
N PRO A 691 -18.27 -3.42 26.05
CA PRO A 691 -18.76 -4.60 26.73
C PRO A 691 -20.17 -5.01 26.28
N LEU A 692 -20.34 -6.28 25.95
CA LEU A 692 -21.60 -6.87 25.54
C LEU A 692 -22.34 -7.60 26.67
N TYR A 693 -21.84 -7.50 27.91
CA TYR A 693 -22.48 -8.11 29.07
C TYR A 693 -23.63 -7.26 29.60
N ASN A 694 -24.57 -7.92 30.23
CA ASN A 694 -25.71 -7.27 30.87
C ASN A 694 -25.23 -6.50 32.13
N LEU A 695 -25.68 -5.25 32.29
CA LEU A 695 -25.38 -4.41 33.45
C LEU A 695 -25.75 -5.04 34.82
N GLN A 696 -26.55 -6.09 34.81
CA GLN A 696 -26.94 -6.85 36.03
C GLN A 696 -25.92 -7.91 36.45
N ASN A 697 -24.99 -8.29 35.59
CA ASN A 697 -23.92 -9.23 35.85
C ASN A 697 -22.58 -8.51 36.01
N PRO A 698 -21.75 -8.87 36.99
CA PRO A 698 -20.43 -8.29 37.12
C PRO A 698 -19.61 -8.57 35.84
N ALA A 699 -18.80 -7.60 35.48
CA ALA A 699 -17.88 -7.75 34.32
C ALA A 699 -17.00 -9.00 34.54
N PRO A 700 -16.80 -9.84 33.51
CA PRO A 700 -15.91 -10.98 33.63
C PRO A 700 -14.49 -10.52 33.91
N THR A 701 -13.81 -11.21 34.81
CA THR A 701 -12.44 -10.89 35.24
C THR A 701 -11.37 -11.29 34.21
N VAL A 702 -11.72 -12.16 33.26
CA VAL A 702 -10.85 -12.65 32.20
C VAL A 702 -11.39 -12.15 30.85
N THR A 703 -10.55 -11.47 30.11
CA THR A 703 -10.89 -10.96 28.77
C THR A 703 -10.44 -11.98 27.74
N GLY A 704 -11.39 -12.67 27.11
CA GLY A 704 -11.11 -13.47 25.92
C GLY A 704 -10.65 -12.61 24.75
N THR A 705 -9.90 -13.19 23.86
CA THR A 705 -9.45 -12.54 22.60
C THR A 705 -10.36 -12.91 21.44
N LEU A 706 -10.56 -11.99 20.51
CA LEU A 706 -11.22 -12.20 19.23
C LEU A 706 -10.27 -11.76 18.12
N ASP A 707 -9.93 -12.69 17.27
CA ASP A 707 -9.20 -12.42 16.03
C ASP A 707 -10.14 -12.59 14.83
N VAL A 708 -10.16 -11.59 13.96
CA VAL A 708 -10.98 -11.56 12.75
C VAL A 708 -10.07 -11.71 11.56
N SER A 709 -10.29 -12.74 10.78
CA SER A 709 -9.49 -13.00 9.58
C SER A 709 -10.38 -13.56 8.47
N THR A 710 -9.81 -13.72 7.30
CA THR A 710 -10.46 -14.41 6.20
C THR A 710 -9.79 -15.75 5.96
N VAL A 711 -10.58 -16.71 5.50
CA VAL A 711 -10.11 -18.02 5.04
C VAL A 711 -10.69 -18.27 3.66
N ASN A 712 -9.89 -18.85 2.78
CA ASN A 712 -10.28 -19.08 1.41
C ASN A 712 -9.78 -20.43 0.89
N ILE A 713 -10.35 -20.86 -0.25
CA ILE A 713 -10.03 -22.18 -0.82
C ILE A 713 -8.60 -22.26 -1.34
N GLU A 714 -8.05 -21.15 -1.84
CA GLU A 714 -6.73 -21.11 -2.46
C GLU A 714 -5.60 -21.22 -1.42
N GLU A 715 -5.76 -20.52 -0.30
CA GLU A 715 -4.75 -20.50 0.79
C GLU A 715 -4.97 -21.61 1.82
N ASN A 716 -6.22 -21.89 2.16
CA ASN A 716 -6.56 -22.71 3.33
C ASN A 716 -7.23 -24.02 2.95
N GLY A 717 -7.46 -24.29 1.66
CA GLY A 717 -8.19 -25.48 1.24
C GLY A 717 -7.46 -26.81 1.43
N ASP A 718 -6.16 -26.81 1.73
CA ASP A 718 -5.34 -27.98 2.06
C ASP A 718 -4.64 -27.85 3.43
N LYS A 719 -5.03 -26.88 4.22
CA LYS A 719 -4.47 -26.63 5.55
C LYS A 719 -4.81 -27.76 6.53
N THR A 720 -3.90 -28.07 7.41
CA THR A 720 -4.07 -29.06 8.51
C THR A 720 -3.87 -28.35 9.85
N PRO A 721 -4.58 -28.73 10.92
CA PRO A 721 -5.58 -29.80 11.02
C PRO A 721 -6.97 -29.46 10.47
N ILE A 722 -7.29 -28.19 10.27
CA ILE A 722 -8.60 -27.73 9.78
C ILE A 722 -8.40 -27.05 8.42
N ASN A 723 -8.98 -27.63 7.37
CA ASN A 723 -8.98 -27.06 6.05
C ASN A 723 -10.26 -26.28 5.77
N TYR A 724 -10.17 -25.27 4.91
CA TYR A 724 -11.35 -24.58 4.41
C TYR A 724 -12.14 -25.48 3.47
N VAL A 725 -13.42 -25.65 3.75
CA VAL A 725 -14.38 -26.38 2.91
C VAL A 725 -15.52 -25.46 2.56
N MET A 726 -15.89 -25.45 1.30
CA MET A 726 -17.02 -24.63 0.84
C MET A 726 -18.32 -25.04 1.52
N PRO A 727 -19.22 -24.09 1.82
CA PRO A 727 -20.55 -24.41 2.37
C PRO A 727 -21.34 -25.35 1.45
N PRO A 728 -22.18 -26.23 1.99
CA PRO A 728 -22.99 -27.15 1.20
C PRO A 728 -23.89 -26.41 0.21
N GLY A 729 -23.87 -26.83 -1.06
CA GLY A 729 -24.67 -26.21 -2.12
C GLY A 729 -24.06 -24.95 -2.74
N ILE A 730 -22.93 -24.47 -2.23
CA ILE A 730 -22.17 -23.38 -2.85
C ILE A 730 -21.12 -23.98 -3.78
N SER A 731 -21.01 -23.44 -4.97
CA SER A 731 -19.98 -23.80 -5.97
C SER A 731 -19.21 -22.54 -6.36
N ARG A 732 -17.93 -22.73 -6.66
CA ARG A 732 -17.11 -21.63 -7.20
C ARG A 732 -17.73 -21.13 -8.50
N VAL A 733 -17.85 -19.84 -8.61
CA VAL A 733 -18.39 -19.18 -9.79
C VAL A 733 -17.26 -18.99 -10.81
N ILE A 734 -17.57 -19.19 -12.07
CA ILE A 734 -16.63 -18.88 -13.15
C ILE A 734 -16.56 -17.36 -13.29
N ASP A 735 -15.35 -16.83 -13.35
CA ASP A 735 -15.13 -15.41 -13.60
C ASP A 735 -15.52 -15.05 -15.05
N PRO A 736 -16.60 -14.30 -15.24
CA PRO A 736 -17.06 -13.96 -16.59
C PRO A 736 -16.13 -12.99 -17.32
N GLY A 737 -15.23 -12.33 -16.60
CA GLY A 737 -14.21 -11.44 -17.15
C GLY A 737 -12.99 -12.15 -17.71
N GLN A 738 -12.84 -13.47 -17.46
CA GLN A 738 -11.70 -14.24 -17.89
C GLN A 738 -12.06 -15.17 -19.07
N PRO A 739 -11.32 -15.08 -20.19
CA PRO A 739 -11.62 -15.92 -21.37
C PRO A 739 -11.41 -17.42 -21.15
N GLN A 740 -10.74 -17.82 -20.07
CA GLN A 740 -10.37 -19.22 -19.77
C GLN A 740 -11.27 -19.88 -18.73
N LEU A 741 -12.46 -19.35 -18.45
CA LEU A 741 -13.41 -19.97 -17.52
C LEU A 741 -12.81 -20.24 -16.11
N ARG A 742 -11.91 -19.37 -15.65
CA ARG A 742 -11.28 -19.46 -14.31
C ARG A 742 -12.35 -19.42 -13.23
N GLN A 743 -12.21 -20.30 -12.25
CA GLN A 743 -13.06 -20.25 -11.06
C GLN A 743 -12.56 -19.15 -10.11
N GLN A 744 -13.49 -18.31 -9.65
CA GLN A 744 -13.19 -17.31 -8.62
C GLN A 744 -12.79 -17.99 -7.31
N ASN A 745 -11.97 -17.31 -6.51
CA ASN A 745 -11.69 -17.75 -5.15
C ASN A 745 -12.99 -17.69 -4.34
N GLU A 746 -13.16 -18.60 -3.40
CA GLU A 746 -14.30 -18.59 -2.47
C GLU A 746 -13.75 -18.36 -1.07
N GLN A 747 -14.31 -17.42 -0.35
CA GLN A 747 -13.78 -16.92 0.91
C GLN A 747 -14.87 -16.89 1.99
N ALA A 748 -14.47 -17.04 3.23
CA ALA A 748 -15.33 -16.87 4.40
C ALA A 748 -14.60 -16.04 5.46
N MET A 749 -15.38 -15.37 6.31
CA MET A 749 -14.86 -14.70 7.49
C MET A 749 -14.59 -15.71 8.58
N SER A 750 -13.41 -15.69 9.16
CA SER A 750 -13.02 -16.51 10.30
C SER A 750 -12.99 -15.67 11.57
N LEU A 751 -13.69 -16.14 12.60
CA LEU A 751 -13.71 -15.55 13.93
C LEU A 751 -13.02 -16.53 14.89
N LYS A 752 -11.77 -16.24 15.25
CA LYS A 752 -11.02 -17.03 16.22
C LYS A 752 -11.21 -16.44 17.60
N VAL A 753 -11.83 -17.20 18.49
CA VAL A 753 -12.09 -16.77 19.87
C VAL A 753 -11.30 -17.66 20.82
N GLU A 754 -10.53 -17.05 21.71
CA GLU A 754 -9.74 -17.76 22.72
C GLU A 754 -10.02 -17.22 24.11
N ASN A 755 -10.04 -18.11 25.10
CA ASN A 755 -10.20 -17.78 26.53
C ASN A 755 -11.47 -16.95 26.88
N LEU A 756 -12.55 -17.14 26.12
CA LEU A 756 -13.82 -16.46 26.42
C LEU A 756 -14.42 -16.99 27.69
N ALA A 757 -14.59 -16.12 28.69
CA ALA A 757 -15.19 -16.51 29.98
C ALA A 757 -16.70 -16.76 29.80
N PRO A 758 -17.30 -17.66 30.65
CA PRO A 758 -18.75 -17.83 30.68
C PRO A 758 -19.47 -16.50 30.96
N GLY A 759 -20.42 -16.14 30.10
CA GLY A 759 -21.18 -14.90 30.22
C GLY A 759 -20.51 -13.68 29.52
N ASP A 760 -19.30 -13.83 28.99
CA ASP A 760 -18.66 -12.83 28.14
C ASP A 760 -19.07 -13.01 26.66
N ALA A 761 -18.93 -11.96 25.87
CA ALA A 761 -19.30 -11.98 24.47
C ALA A 761 -18.34 -11.15 23.65
N ARG A 762 -18.17 -11.53 22.39
CA ARG A 762 -17.42 -10.78 21.36
C ARG A 762 -18.30 -10.63 20.13
N ALA A 763 -18.14 -9.53 19.45
CA ALA A 763 -18.89 -9.26 18.22
C ALA A 763 -18.04 -8.55 17.17
N VAL A 764 -18.42 -8.75 15.94
CA VAL A 764 -17.95 -7.99 14.78
C VAL A 764 -19.14 -7.32 14.11
N TYR A 765 -18.91 -6.18 13.50
CA TYR A 765 -19.97 -5.45 12.81
C TYR A 765 -19.46 -4.79 11.52
N LYS A 766 -20.36 -4.62 10.59
CA LYS A 766 -20.17 -3.84 9.37
C LYS A 766 -21.38 -2.92 9.20
N ASN A 767 -21.13 -1.64 9.02
CA ASN A 767 -22.19 -0.68 8.74
C ASN A 767 -22.55 -0.74 7.25
N SER A 768 -23.82 -0.95 6.97
CA SER A 768 -24.35 -0.96 5.62
C SER A 768 -25.66 -0.18 5.54
N THR A 769 -25.89 0.50 4.43
CA THR A 769 -27.15 1.17 4.15
C THR A 769 -27.83 0.44 3.02
N MET A 770 -28.88 -0.36 3.35
CA MET A 770 -29.55 -1.24 2.39
C MET A 770 -31.05 -1.19 2.57
N ASP A 771 -31.79 -1.25 1.46
CA ASP A 771 -33.24 -1.42 1.48
C ASP A 771 -33.60 -2.91 1.44
N MET A 772 -33.96 -3.45 2.59
CA MET A 772 -34.30 -4.88 2.72
C MET A 772 -35.80 -5.20 2.58
N ARG A 773 -36.65 -4.22 2.28
CA ARG A 773 -38.12 -4.40 2.26
C ARG A 773 -38.61 -5.45 1.28
N GLN A 774 -37.85 -5.73 0.24
CA GLN A 774 -38.21 -6.71 -0.77
C GLN A 774 -37.72 -8.14 -0.48
N TYR A 775 -36.92 -8.33 0.59
CA TYR A 775 -36.35 -9.62 0.95
C TYR A 775 -37.13 -10.24 2.11
N ARG A 776 -37.36 -11.57 2.06
CA ARG A 776 -38.17 -12.29 3.04
C ARG A 776 -37.34 -13.02 4.09
N ARG A 777 -36.11 -13.39 3.77
CA ARG A 777 -35.25 -14.22 4.61
C ARG A 777 -33.78 -13.77 4.49
N LEU A 778 -33.10 -13.75 5.62
CA LEU A 778 -31.65 -13.70 5.70
C LEU A 778 -31.15 -15.13 5.96
N LYS A 779 -30.20 -15.58 5.13
CA LYS A 779 -29.52 -16.87 5.27
C LYS A 779 -28.04 -16.63 5.49
N MET A 780 -27.42 -17.41 6.37
CA MET A 780 -25.98 -17.38 6.61
C MET A 780 -25.51 -18.81 6.86
N PHE A 781 -24.40 -19.18 6.27
CA PHE A 781 -23.71 -20.42 6.60
C PHE A 781 -22.74 -20.15 7.72
N THR A 782 -22.76 -20.98 8.74
CA THR A 782 -21.83 -20.94 9.87
C THR A 782 -21.22 -22.30 10.07
N HIS A 783 -19.91 -22.32 10.27
CA HIS A 783 -19.14 -23.51 10.65
C HIS A 783 -18.44 -23.22 11.97
N ALA A 784 -18.57 -24.10 12.94
CA ALA A 784 -17.88 -24.01 14.21
C ALA A 784 -16.93 -25.20 14.36
N GLY A 785 -15.72 -24.92 14.78
CA GLY A 785 -14.68 -25.94 15.01
C GLY A 785 -13.85 -25.58 16.23
N ALA A 786 -13.41 -26.59 16.98
CA ALA A 786 -12.47 -26.39 18.08
C ALA A 786 -11.05 -26.22 17.54
N LEU A 787 -10.26 -25.31 18.14
CA LEU A 787 -8.86 -25.09 17.77
C LEU A 787 -7.94 -26.19 18.28
N THR A 788 -8.33 -26.86 19.36
CA THR A 788 -7.63 -28.00 19.95
C THR A 788 -8.58 -29.19 19.94
N GLY A 789 -8.07 -30.39 19.70
CA GLY A 789 -8.87 -31.61 19.49
C GLY A 789 -9.75 -32.09 20.67
N ASP A 790 -9.97 -31.28 21.66
CA ASP A 790 -10.83 -31.56 22.81
C ASP A 790 -12.16 -30.80 22.65
N VAL A 791 -13.14 -31.48 22.13
CA VAL A 791 -14.57 -31.15 22.28
C VAL A 791 -15.20 -32.13 23.20
#